data_1c4c51f1cd8c0ead1c77bfc3da79d120
#
_entry.id   1c4c51f1cd8c0ead1c77bfc3da79d120
#
_cell.length_a   1.000
_cell.length_b   1.000
_cell.length_c   1.000
_cell.angle_alpha   90.00
_cell.angle_beta   90.00
_cell.angle_gamma   90.00
#
_symmetry.space_group_name_H-M   'P 1'
#
loop_
_entity.id
_entity.type
_entity.pdbx_description
1 polymer ?
#
loop_
_entity_poly.entity_id
_entity_poly.type
_entity_poly.pdbx_seq_one_letter_code
_entity_poly.pdbx_strand_id
1 'polypeptide(L)'
;FKPGVNRENTRYYNESGWYESQWVRFRQGTPEKIGGWTQYSTNTFLGVCRSLWNWITLSFLNLVGVGTNLKYYLTYGTSYYDITPIRLTVTLGANPFQTQALSPIVTVTATSNGAIINDFVTFSGATAVAGLTLNGEYQILTTPTTSTFTINAGSNASTGTSGGGSSVVAAFQVNTGPATQTPFNGWGAGNYGLGPWGTGQTVKNNLQIWNAYNFGENLIFGPRGGAIYYWYASSGVTTRGVLLSSTGGTVTITIASPAVVTSNVTLPNNSAIQLGTTGALPTGLTAGVTYYVVNVSGTSFNLATTQNGSPINTSGSQSGVQSISNLVDVPLFQNYLQVSDASSFVIVFGTNPIGTTTLDPMQIRWSDQRNPQVWYPDVTNQAGDVRLSHGSQIITAIQTRQEIFVLTDAACYSLQYLGPPYVWGTQLLGENTTIIGPNAAAYASGVVYWMGIDKFYMYDGRVQTLSSDLRRFVFQDMNYNQNQQVYCSTVEGFNEVWWFYVSGTGNQCNSYVVYNYIEKNWYYGSIGRTAWLDTTLQNNPIGATYNGYLCNQESGVDNNETGTIQPIEAYISSSEFDIGDGDHFTFIDRILPDLTFSGSTSGTNPVTTMTMYALTNSGSGATQTSNNNVLSMSEYNITEEFTGQVYTRIRGRQMIFKMSANKIGTTWQLGAPRFNIRPDGRR
;
A
#
# COMPACT_ATOMS: atom_id res chain seq x y z
N PHE A 1 29.63 22.17 -8.00
CA PHE A 1 28.94 21.52 -6.90
C PHE A 1 28.90 20.02 -7.11
N LYS A 2 29.03 19.22 -6.02
CA LYS A 2 28.98 17.76 -6.07
C LYS A 2 27.51 17.31 -6.25
N PRO A 3 27.24 16.30 -7.10
CA PRO A 3 25.89 15.72 -7.23
C PRO A 3 25.36 15.14 -5.94
N GLY A 4 24.04 15.18 -5.77
CA GLY A 4 23.36 14.69 -4.58
C GLY A 4 23.30 15.72 -3.46
N VAL A 5 22.38 15.47 -2.51
CA VAL A 5 22.18 16.32 -1.33
C VAL A 5 22.73 15.58 -0.12
N ASN A 6 23.60 16.24 0.65
CA ASN A 6 24.20 15.67 1.86
C ASN A 6 23.78 16.47 3.09
N ARG A 7 23.11 15.78 4.03
CA ARG A 7 22.73 16.30 5.36
C ARG A 7 23.19 15.38 6.50
N GLU A 8 24.01 14.39 6.19
CA GLU A 8 24.61 13.50 7.19
C GLU A 8 25.72 14.23 7.97
N ASN A 9 26.51 15.02 7.23
CA ASN A 9 27.61 15.79 7.78
C ASN A 9 27.19 17.24 8.13
N THR A 10 28.10 17.97 8.77
CA THR A 10 27.93 19.40 9.00
C THR A 10 27.91 20.16 7.68
N ARG A 11 27.25 21.31 7.66
CA ARG A 11 27.17 22.17 6.46
C ARG A 11 28.54 22.54 5.94
N TYR A 12 29.45 22.84 6.83
CA TYR A 12 30.81 23.25 6.48
C TYR A 12 31.63 22.09 5.87
N TYR A 13 31.46 20.85 6.39
CA TYR A 13 32.09 19.68 5.78
C TYR A 13 31.56 19.38 4.39
N ASN A 14 30.32 19.78 4.10
CA ASN A 14 29.66 19.64 2.80
C ASN A 14 29.90 20.86 1.88
N GLU A 15 30.91 21.64 2.12
CA GLU A 15 31.30 22.74 1.23
C GLU A 15 31.39 22.26 -0.22
N SER A 16 30.94 23.11 -1.16
CA SER A 16 30.78 22.76 -2.57
C SER A 16 29.79 21.62 -2.88
N GLY A 17 28.93 21.25 -1.92
CA GLY A 17 27.81 20.31 -2.09
C GLY A 17 26.47 21.01 -2.08
N TRP A 18 25.41 20.25 -2.37
CA TRP A 18 24.03 20.68 -2.20
C TRP A 18 23.54 20.28 -0.79
N TYR A 19 22.74 21.12 -0.18
CA TYR A 19 22.25 20.91 1.19
C TYR A 19 20.73 20.83 1.28
N GLU A 20 19.99 21.58 0.47
CA GLU A 20 18.52 21.57 0.44
C GLU A 20 18.03 21.37 -0.99
N SER A 21 16.97 20.58 -1.12
CA SER A 21 16.28 20.37 -2.39
C SER A 21 14.78 20.21 -2.19
N GLN A 22 14.02 20.59 -3.20
CA GLN A 22 12.58 20.34 -3.29
C GLN A 22 12.23 20.17 -4.75
N TRP A 23 11.65 19.02 -5.13
CA TRP A 23 11.27 18.71 -6.52
C TRP A 23 12.42 18.77 -7.52
N VAL A 24 13.58 18.34 -7.10
CA VAL A 24 14.81 18.31 -7.91
C VAL A 24 15.39 16.91 -7.88
N ARG A 25 15.80 16.42 -9.04
CA ARG A 25 16.60 15.20 -9.22
C ARG A 25 17.96 15.54 -9.79
N PHE A 26 18.85 14.55 -9.76
CA PHE A 26 20.13 14.64 -10.43
C PHE A 26 20.14 13.72 -11.66
N ARG A 27 20.60 14.27 -12.78
CA ARG A 27 20.74 13.55 -14.02
C ARG A 27 22.09 13.88 -14.65
N GLN A 28 22.91 12.86 -14.88
CA GLN A 28 24.29 13.04 -15.37
C GLN A 28 25.09 14.05 -14.52
N GLY A 29 24.90 13.98 -13.19
CA GLY A 29 25.58 14.84 -12.24
C GLY A 29 25.01 16.25 -12.08
N THR A 30 24.00 16.64 -12.86
CA THR A 30 23.40 17.97 -12.84
C THR A 30 22.00 17.95 -12.25
N PRO A 31 21.62 18.94 -11.41
CA PRO A 31 20.29 19.04 -10.88
C PRO A 31 19.29 19.54 -11.92
N GLU A 32 18.13 18.90 -11.99
CA GLU A 32 17.00 19.29 -12.83
C GLU A 32 15.70 19.21 -12.05
N LYS A 33 14.71 20.01 -12.45
CA LYS A 33 13.37 19.93 -11.89
C LYS A 33 12.73 18.60 -12.25
N ILE A 34 12.12 17.91 -11.27
CA ILE A 34 11.30 16.69 -11.47
C ILE A 34 10.08 17.07 -12.33
N GLY A 35 9.61 16.12 -13.15
CA GLY A 35 8.41 16.28 -13.96
C GLY A 35 7.16 16.57 -13.14
N GLY A 36 6.14 17.13 -13.78
CA GLY A 36 4.86 17.41 -13.17
C GLY A 36 3.98 16.17 -13.05
N TRP A 37 2.73 16.39 -12.69
CA TRP A 37 1.72 15.32 -12.65
C TRP A 37 0.39 15.81 -13.16
N THR A 38 -0.32 14.90 -13.80
CA THR A 38 -1.65 15.13 -14.37
C THR A 38 -2.66 14.19 -13.76
N GLN A 39 -3.88 14.63 -13.60
CA GLN A 39 -4.98 13.82 -13.12
C GLN A 39 -5.20 12.61 -14.06
N TYR A 40 -5.27 11.40 -13.50
CA TYR A 40 -5.58 10.18 -14.24
C TYR A 40 -7.06 10.12 -14.64
N SER A 41 -7.95 10.53 -13.73
CA SER A 41 -9.39 10.56 -13.89
C SER A 41 -9.99 11.68 -13.06
N THR A 42 -11.07 12.30 -13.56
CA THR A 42 -11.89 13.26 -12.79
C THR A 42 -12.73 12.59 -11.70
N ASN A 43 -12.91 11.27 -11.77
CA ASN A 43 -13.61 10.51 -10.74
C ASN A 43 -12.70 10.26 -9.53
N THR A 44 -13.31 10.11 -8.37
CA THR A 44 -12.62 9.82 -7.11
C THR A 44 -13.02 8.47 -6.56
N PHE A 45 -12.16 7.88 -5.74
CA PHE A 45 -12.45 6.70 -4.93
C PHE A 45 -12.58 7.06 -3.44
N LEU A 46 -13.31 6.25 -2.67
CA LEU A 46 -13.47 6.45 -1.23
C LEU A 46 -12.30 5.85 -0.45
N GLY A 47 -11.85 6.58 0.58
CA GLY A 47 -10.79 6.14 1.48
C GLY A 47 -9.39 6.53 1.02
N VAL A 48 -8.39 6.12 1.81
CA VAL A 48 -6.97 6.37 1.55
C VAL A 48 -6.38 5.13 0.87
N CYS A 49 -5.93 5.29 -0.37
CA CYS A 49 -5.29 4.21 -1.13
C CYS A 49 -3.92 3.85 -0.52
N ARG A 50 -3.67 2.55 -0.29
CA ARG A 50 -2.41 2.03 0.23
C ARG A 50 -1.83 0.91 -0.63
N SER A 51 -2.54 0.52 -1.70
CA SER A 51 -2.13 -0.54 -2.62
C SER A 51 -2.57 -0.22 -4.03
N LEU A 52 -1.65 -0.34 -4.96
CA LEU A 52 -1.88 -0.23 -6.39
C LEU A 52 -1.30 -1.45 -7.07
N TRP A 53 -2.05 -2.03 -8.01
CA TRP A 53 -1.60 -3.17 -8.82
C TRP A 53 -2.17 -3.06 -10.23
N ASN A 54 -1.37 -3.28 -11.27
CA ASN A 54 -1.83 -3.21 -12.65
C ASN A 54 -1.53 -4.49 -13.42
N TRP A 55 -2.45 -4.86 -14.31
CA TRP A 55 -2.28 -5.98 -15.24
C TRP A 55 -3.18 -5.82 -16.49
N ILE A 56 -2.92 -6.62 -17.49
CA ILE A 56 -3.77 -6.72 -18.69
C ILE A 56 -4.47 -8.08 -18.71
N THR A 57 -5.76 -8.08 -19.06
CA THR A 57 -6.53 -9.29 -19.29
C THR A 57 -6.27 -9.82 -20.71
N LEU A 58 -6.69 -11.07 -20.99
CA LEU A 58 -6.61 -11.65 -22.34
C LEU A 58 -7.45 -10.90 -23.39
N SER A 59 -8.45 -10.17 -22.94
CA SER A 59 -9.25 -9.26 -23.78
C SER A 59 -8.63 -7.86 -23.93
N PHE A 60 -7.37 -7.68 -23.55
CA PHE A 60 -6.62 -6.42 -23.60
C PHE A 60 -7.21 -5.29 -22.75
N LEU A 61 -7.97 -5.62 -21.72
CA LEU A 61 -8.38 -4.64 -20.73
C LEU A 61 -7.20 -4.29 -19.82
N ASN A 62 -6.82 -3.04 -19.82
CA ASN A 62 -5.84 -2.52 -18.86
C ASN A 62 -6.55 -2.15 -17.56
N LEU A 63 -6.24 -2.85 -16.49
CA LEU A 63 -6.86 -2.71 -15.18
C LEU A 63 -5.83 -2.24 -14.14
N VAL A 64 -6.27 -1.35 -13.26
CA VAL A 64 -5.52 -0.98 -12.06
C VAL A 64 -6.38 -1.27 -10.83
N GLY A 65 -5.88 -2.12 -9.95
CA GLY A 65 -6.45 -2.36 -8.63
C GLY A 65 -6.07 -1.23 -7.67
N VAL A 66 -7.06 -0.70 -6.96
CA VAL A 66 -6.90 0.41 -6.01
C VAL A 66 -7.45 -0.04 -4.65
N GLY A 67 -6.55 -0.43 -3.76
CA GLY A 67 -6.88 -0.88 -2.40
C GLY A 67 -6.85 0.28 -1.41
N THR A 68 -8.00 0.62 -0.84
CA THR A 68 -8.14 1.69 0.17
C THR A 68 -8.40 1.11 1.55
N ASN A 69 -8.33 1.93 2.58
CA ASN A 69 -8.71 1.51 3.93
C ASN A 69 -10.21 1.19 4.06
N LEU A 70 -11.05 1.59 3.11
CA LEU A 70 -12.48 1.36 3.09
C LEU A 70 -12.92 0.28 2.11
N LYS A 71 -12.34 0.26 0.90
CA LYS A 71 -12.80 -0.57 -0.22
C LYS A 71 -11.65 -1.00 -1.12
N TYR A 72 -11.97 -1.91 -2.03
CA TYR A 72 -11.08 -2.29 -3.13
C TYR A 72 -11.77 -2.05 -4.47
N TYR A 73 -11.12 -1.27 -5.34
CA TYR A 73 -11.65 -0.88 -6.64
C TYR A 73 -10.80 -1.44 -7.79
N LEU A 74 -11.44 -1.60 -8.94
CA LEU A 74 -10.77 -1.72 -10.23
C LEU A 74 -11.01 -0.45 -11.03
N THR A 75 -9.98 0.05 -11.71
CA THR A 75 -10.18 1.08 -12.73
C THR A 75 -10.36 0.42 -14.08
N TYR A 76 -11.34 0.88 -14.83
CA TYR A 76 -11.49 0.60 -16.25
C TYR A 76 -11.84 1.90 -16.98
N GLY A 77 -10.96 2.32 -17.89
CA GLY A 77 -11.02 3.68 -18.42
C GLY A 77 -10.82 4.72 -17.31
N THR A 78 -11.77 5.62 -17.14
CA THR A 78 -11.76 6.69 -16.12
C THR A 78 -12.62 6.38 -14.90
N SER A 79 -13.26 5.21 -14.85
CA SER A 79 -14.23 4.85 -13.79
C SER A 79 -13.62 3.88 -12.78
N TYR A 80 -14.07 3.99 -11.53
CA TYR A 80 -13.74 3.08 -10.45
C TYR A 80 -14.92 2.14 -10.17
N TYR A 81 -14.67 0.83 -10.20
CA TYR A 81 -15.65 -0.22 -9.93
C TYR A 81 -15.35 -0.89 -8.60
N ASP A 82 -16.29 -0.86 -7.68
CA ASP A 82 -16.18 -1.48 -6.36
C ASP A 82 -16.27 -3.00 -6.45
N ILE A 83 -15.16 -3.69 -6.26
CA ILE A 83 -15.10 -5.16 -6.22
C ILE A 83 -14.86 -5.69 -4.81
N THR A 84 -15.03 -4.86 -3.78
CA THR A 84 -14.85 -5.25 -2.37
C THR A 84 -15.69 -6.50 -2.06
N PRO A 85 -15.08 -7.58 -1.55
CA PRO A 85 -15.80 -8.83 -1.30
C PRO A 85 -16.85 -8.71 -0.20
N ILE A 86 -17.88 -9.55 -0.29
CA ILE A 86 -18.86 -9.75 0.77
C ILE A 86 -18.34 -10.83 1.71
N ARG A 87 -18.17 -10.50 3.01
CA ARG A 87 -17.73 -11.45 4.04
C ARG A 87 -18.87 -12.23 4.68
N LEU A 88 -20.07 -11.66 4.69
CA LEU A 88 -21.24 -12.25 5.33
C LEU A 88 -22.51 -11.78 4.63
N THR A 89 -23.40 -12.70 4.33
CA THR A 89 -24.76 -12.41 3.91
C THR A 89 -25.73 -13.06 4.88
N VAL A 90 -26.68 -12.32 5.41
CA VAL A 90 -27.65 -12.81 6.40
C VAL A 90 -29.03 -12.24 6.11
N THR A 91 -30.06 -13.10 6.24
CA THR A 91 -31.45 -12.65 6.26
C THR A 91 -31.76 -12.13 7.66
N LEU A 92 -32.18 -10.89 7.76
CA LEU A 92 -32.50 -10.23 9.01
C LEU A 92 -33.88 -10.73 9.53
N GLY A 93 -34.10 -10.57 10.84
CA GLY A 93 -35.40 -10.85 11.45
C GLY A 93 -36.50 -9.90 10.94
N ALA A 94 -37.74 -10.16 11.32
CA ALA A 94 -38.86 -9.32 10.94
C ALA A 94 -38.69 -7.87 11.45
N ASN A 95 -38.91 -6.91 10.56
CA ASN A 95 -38.85 -5.46 10.85
C ASN A 95 -37.53 -5.01 11.50
N PRO A 96 -36.39 -5.25 10.85
CA PRO A 96 -35.06 -5.02 11.44
C PRO A 96 -34.68 -3.54 11.58
N PHE A 97 -35.41 -2.61 10.93
CA PHE A 97 -35.11 -1.20 10.95
C PHE A 97 -35.97 -0.49 12.00
N GLN A 98 -35.30 0.29 12.86
CA GLN A 98 -35.93 1.18 13.82
C GLN A 98 -35.64 2.63 13.42
N THR A 99 -36.70 3.39 13.07
CA THR A 99 -36.61 4.79 12.71
C THR A 99 -36.92 5.70 13.88
N GLN A 100 -36.52 6.97 13.79
CA GLN A 100 -36.88 8.06 14.69
C GLN A 100 -37.50 9.20 13.86
N ALA A 101 -38.62 9.77 14.30
CA ALA A 101 -39.26 10.88 13.61
C ALA A 101 -38.28 12.04 13.38
N LEU A 102 -38.33 12.62 12.18
CA LEU A 102 -37.50 13.75 11.76
C LEU A 102 -35.96 13.49 11.79
N SER A 103 -35.56 12.24 11.83
CA SER A 103 -34.13 11.83 11.83
C SER A 103 -33.82 10.98 10.60
N PRO A 104 -32.64 11.17 9.96
CA PRO A 104 -32.15 10.28 8.91
C PRO A 104 -31.43 9.05 9.47
N ILE A 105 -31.22 8.98 10.79
CA ILE A 105 -30.50 7.88 11.42
C ILE A 105 -31.47 6.73 11.69
N VAL A 106 -31.12 5.56 11.17
CA VAL A 106 -31.86 4.31 11.35
C VAL A 106 -31.01 3.31 12.10
N THR A 107 -31.57 2.74 13.17
CA THR A 107 -30.95 1.62 13.88
C THR A 107 -31.35 0.32 13.21
N VAL A 108 -30.37 -0.53 12.93
CA VAL A 108 -30.55 -1.84 12.30
C VAL A 108 -30.23 -2.94 13.29
N THR A 109 -31.11 -3.94 13.38
CA THR A 109 -30.89 -5.13 14.19
C THR A 109 -30.41 -6.28 13.30
N ALA A 110 -29.19 -6.76 13.55
CA ALA A 110 -28.58 -7.90 12.86
C ALA A 110 -27.67 -8.65 13.84
N THR A 111 -28.09 -9.84 14.26
CA THR A 111 -27.41 -10.61 15.30
C THR A 111 -26.02 -11.06 14.83
N SER A 112 -25.00 -10.89 15.67
CA SER A 112 -23.63 -11.40 15.47
C SER A 112 -23.03 -11.03 14.08
N ASN A 113 -23.29 -9.81 13.62
CA ASN A 113 -22.88 -9.36 12.29
C ASN A 113 -21.38 -9.06 12.15
N GLY A 114 -20.65 -8.85 13.27
CA GLY A 114 -19.22 -8.54 13.29
C GLY A 114 -18.86 -7.21 12.63
N ALA A 115 -19.82 -6.29 12.48
CA ALA A 115 -19.58 -4.98 11.87
C ALA A 115 -18.86 -4.04 12.84
N ILE A 116 -18.02 -3.20 12.26
CA ILE A 116 -17.35 -2.10 12.95
C ILE A 116 -17.74 -0.76 12.32
N ILE A 117 -17.45 0.33 13.00
CA ILE A 117 -17.69 1.68 12.50
C ILE A 117 -16.95 1.87 11.16
N ASN A 118 -17.61 2.51 10.20
CA ASN A 118 -17.22 2.74 8.82
C ASN A 118 -17.33 1.54 7.88
N ASP A 119 -17.74 0.37 8.34
CA ASP A 119 -18.04 -0.76 7.44
C ASP A 119 -19.18 -0.44 6.49
N PHE A 120 -19.30 -1.22 5.42
CA PHE A 120 -20.36 -1.10 4.44
C PHE A 120 -21.28 -2.33 4.46
N VAL A 121 -22.57 -2.07 4.36
CA VAL A 121 -23.62 -3.09 4.26
C VAL A 121 -24.57 -2.74 3.11
N THR A 122 -24.96 -3.74 2.33
CA THR A 122 -25.94 -3.61 1.28
C THR A 122 -27.23 -4.32 1.69
N PHE A 123 -28.34 -3.61 1.69
CA PHE A 123 -29.65 -4.22 1.95
C PHE A 123 -30.40 -4.47 0.65
N SER A 124 -31.17 -5.57 0.64
CA SER A 124 -32.12 -5.91 -0.42
C SER A 124 -33.37 -6.53 0.19
N GLY A 125 -34.49 -6.51 -0.54
CA GLY A 125 -35.76 -7.08 -0.11
C GLY A 125 -36.47 -6.28 1.00
N ALA A 126 -35.99 -5.07 1.31
CA ALA A 126 -36.64 -4.21 2.30
C ALA A 126 -37.92 -3.56 1.75
N THR A 127 -38.99 -3.61 2.54
CA THR A 127 -40.19 -2.80 2.32
C THR A 127 -40.06 -1.41 2.96
N ALA A 128 -40.83 -0.44 2.48
CA ALA A 128 -40.78 0.93 3.02
C ALA A 128 -41.10 0.97 4.52
N VAL A 129 -40.36 1.80 5.27
CA VAL A 129 -40.60 2.09 6.69
C VAL A 129 -40.54 3.60 6.92
N ALA A 130 -41.56 4.17 7.54
CA ALA A 130 -41.67 5.63 7.82
C ALA A 130 -41.32 6.52 6.63
N GLY A 131 -41.70 6.12 5.41
CA GLY A 131 -41.40 6.84 4.17
C GLY A 131 -40.03 6.58 3.58
N LEU A 132 -39.18 5.75 4.20
CA LEU A 132 -37.86 5.40 3.72
C LEU A 132 -37.88 4.03 3.04
N THR A 133 -37.19 3.91 1.91
CA THR A 133 -36.90 2.62 1.24
C THR A 133 -35.41 2.32 1.37
N LEU A 134 -35.07 1.39 2.27
CA LEU A 134 -33.68 1.11 2.68
C LEU A 134 -33.08 -0.05 1.88
N ASN A 135 -33.18 0.01 0.55
CA ASN A 135 -32.45 -0.90 -0.35
C ASN A 135 -31.22 -0.18 -0.91
N GLY A 136 -30.09 -0.87 -0.98
CA GLY A 136 -28.83 -0.30 -1.46
C GLY A 136 -27.71 -0.37 -0.41
N GLU A 137 -26.60 0.27 -0.72
CA GLU A 137 -25.40 0.28 0.13
C GLU A 137 -25.43 1.44 1.12
N TYR A 138 -25.07 1.15 2.37
CA TYR A 138 -24.97 2.13 3.46
C TYR A 138 -23.68 1.92 4.24
N GLN A 139 -23.10 3.04 4.70
CA GLN A 139 -22.00 3.03 5.64
C GLN A 139 -22.50 2.97 7.08
N ILE A 140 -21.88 2.15 7.90
CA ILE A 140 -22.20 1.99 9.33
C ILE A 140 -21.60 3.15 10.11
N LEU A 141 -22.45 3.90 10.81
CA LEU A 141 -22.03 5.06 11.58
C LEU A 141 -21.61 4.72 13.00
N THR A 142 -22.38 3.88 13.68
CA THR A 142 -22.08 3.42 15.04
C THR A 142 -22.47 1.96 15.22
N THR A 143 -21.85 1.30 16.18
CA THR A 143 -22.15 -0.09 16.58
C THR A 143 -22.47 -0.12 18.08
N PRO A 144 -23.70 0.27 18.51
CA PRO A 144 -24.06 0.36 19.92
C PRO A 144 -23.97 -0.97 20.67
N THR A 145 -24.24 -2.08 19.96
CA THR A 145 -24.10 -3.45 20.49
C THR A 145 -23.54 -4.38 19.41
N THR A 146 -23.18 -5.59 19.75
CA THR A 146 -22.76 -6.64 18.79
C THR A 146 -23.85 -7.07 17.83
N SER A 147 -25.11 -6.67 18.07
CA SER A 147 -26.28 -7.03 17.28
C SER A 147 -27.03 -5.84 16.70
N THR A 148 -26.56 -4.61 16.95
CA THR A 148 -27.18 -3.40 16.41
C THR A 148 -26.15 -2.42 15.90
N PHE A 149 -26.49 -1.75 14.81
CA PHE A 149 -25.68 -0.67 14.25
C PHE A 149 -26.60 0.43 13.68
N THR A 150 -26.04 1.59 13.39
CA THR A 150 -26.80 2.71 12.79
C THR A 150 -26.29 3.04 11.40
N ILE A 151 -27.19 3.47 10.54
CA ILE A 151 -26.93 3.98 9.19
C ILE A 151 -27.58 5.34 8.99
N ASN A 152 -27.14 6.10 7.98
CA ASN A 152 -27.80 7.30 7.53
C ASN A 152 -28.62 6.99 6.27
N ALA A 153 -29.91 7.14 6.34
CA ALA A 153 -30.86 6.91 5.22
C ALA A 153 -30.84 7.99 4.14
N GLY A 154 -30.10 9.10 4.36
CA GLY A 154 -30.03 10.24 3.44
C GLY A 154 -31.25 11.17 3.46
N SER A 155 -32.37 10.73 4.05
CA SER A 155 -33.58 11.53 4.25
C SER A 155 -34.25 11.22 5.59
N ASN A 156 -35.02 12.14 6.11
CA ASN A 156 -35.65 12.02 7.42
C ASN A 156 -36.85 11.05 7.38
N ALA A 157 -36.92 10.19 8.39
CA ALA A 157 -38.10 9.35 8.62
C ALA A 157 -39.32 10.21 9.04
N SER A 158 -40.51 9.89 8.54
CA SER A 158 -41.73 10.60 8.88
C SER A 158 -42.21 10.32 10.30
N THR A 159 -41.95 9.13 10.83
CA THR A 159 -42.33 8.67 12.15
C THR A 159 -41.28 7.78 12.78
N GLY A 160 -41.32 7.59 14.11
CA GLY A 160 -40.55 6.62 14.82
C GLY A 160 -41.27 5.27 14.86
N THR A 161 -40.79 4.28 14.10
CA THR A 161 -41.43 2.96 14.04
C THR A 161 -40.41 1.87 13.64
N SER A 162 -40.74 0.61 13.94
CA SER A 162 -40.03 -0.53 13.39
C SER A 162 -40.64 -0.99 12.07
N GLY A 163 -39.82 -1.40 11.11
CA GLY A 163 -40.29 -1.85 9.80
C GLY A 163 -39.22 -2.47 8.93
N GLY A 164 -39.50 -2.59 7.64
CA GLY A 164 -38.63 -3.19 6.64
C GLY A 164 -39.09 -4.56 6.14
N GLY A 165 -40.06 -5.19 6.85
CA GLY A 165 -40.59 -6.51 6.47
C GLY A 165 -39.77 -7.67 7.00
N SER A 166 -40.03 -8.89 6.50
CA SER A 166 -39.39 -10.15 6.94
C SER A 166 -38.38 -10.73 5.93
N SER A 167 -38.19 -10.05 4.82
CA SER A 167 -37.34 -10.56 3.70
C SER A 167 -36.08 -9.75 3.48
N VAL A 168 -35.70 -8.93 4.46
CA VAL A 168 -34.50 -8.09 4.35
C VAL A 168 -33.24 -8.94 4.42
N VAL A 169 -32.44 -8.85 3.38
CA VAL A 169 -31.10 -9.45 3.33
C VAL A 169 -30.06 -8.37 3.50
N ALA A 170 -29.13 -8.59 4.41
CA ALA A 170 -27.96 -7.73 4.63
C ALA A 170 -26.69 -8.43 4.15
N ALA A 171 -25.98 -7.82 3.24
CA ALA A 171 -24.68 -8.26 2.73
C ALA A 171 -23.58 -7.33 3.26
N PHE A 172 -22.77 -7.82 4.20
CA PHE A 172 -21.69 -7.09 4.83
C PHE A 172 -20.40 -7.26 4.02
N GLN A 173 -19.79 -6.15 3.65
CA GLN A 173 -18.47 -6.16 3.01
C GLN A 173 -17.37 -6.54 4.00
N VAL A 174 -16.18 -6.84 3.47
CA VAL A 174 -14.96 -6.99 4.28
C VAL A 174 -14.80 -5.77 5.18
N ASN A 175 -14.48 -6.00 6.45
CA ASN A 175 -14.33 -4.92 7.43
C ASN A 175 -13.33 -3.87 6.94
N THR A 176 -13.66 -2.63 7.17
CA THR A 176 -12.78 -1.48 6.92
C THR A 176 -11.69 -1.40 7.97
N GLY A 177 -10.71 -0.54 7.74
CA GLY A 177 -9.65 -0.31 8.72
C GLY A 177 -9.29 1.18 8.87
N PRO A 178 -8.41 1.51 9.79
CA PRO A 178 -7.99 2.88 10.02
C PRO A 178 -7.18 3.43 8.83
N ALA A 179 -7.40 4.72 8.51
CA ALA A 179 -6.60 5.44 7.52
C ALA A 179 -5.20 5.81 8.03
N THR A 180 -5.04 5.94 9.34
CA THR A 180 -3.79 6.27 10.03
C THR A 180 -3.55 5.27 11.15
N GLN A 181 -2.29 5.04 11.47
CA GLN A 181 -1.91 4.12 12.53
C GLN A 181 -2.15 4.76 13.89
N THR A 182 -2.77 4.01 14.81
CA THR A 182 -2.94 4.44 16.21
C THR A 182 -1.79 3.87 17.03
N PRO A 183 -1.12 4.68 17.88
CA PRO A 183 -0.08 4.16 18.77
C PRO A 183 -0.59 3.02 19.65
N PHE A 184 0.21 1.97 19.78
CA PHE A 184 -0.16 0.80 20.60
C PHE A 184 -0.01 1.08 22.11
N ASN A 185 1.00 1.88 22.48
CA ASN A 185 1.31 2.27 23.85
C ASN A 185 1.60 3.77 23.94
N GLY A 186 1.38 4.36 25.11
CA GLY A 186 1.71 5.75 25.39
C GLY A 186 0.55 6.73 25.13
N TRP A 187 0.90 8.03 25.11
CA TRP A 187 -0.06 9.10 24.82
C TRP A 187 -0.64 8.96 23.42
N GLY A 188 -1.95 8.90 23.32
CA GLY A 188 -2.66 8.68 22.05
C GLY A 188 -2.98 7.21 21.74
N ALA A 189 -2.63 6.27 22.62
CA ALA A 189 -3.02 4.87 22.51
C ALA A 189 -4.47 4.68 22.99
N GLY A 190 -5.42 4.75 22.07
CA GLY A 190 -6.84 4.55 22.36
C GLY A 190 -7.63 5.84 22.66
N ASN A 191 -8.93 5.67 22.91
CA ASN A 191 -9.84 6.79 23.19
C ASN A 191 -9.59 7.40 24.58
N TYR A 192 -9.59 8.73 24.65
CA TYR A 192 -9.45 9.46 25.91
C TYR A 192 -10.59 9.10 26.88
N GLY A 193 -10.25 8.73 28.10
CA GLY A 193 -11.21 8.43 29.17
C GLY A 193 -11.68 6.98 29.24
N LEU A 194 -11.17 6.07 28.42
CA LEU A 194 -11.44 4.65 28.49
C LEU A 194 -10.28 3.90 29.18
N GLY A 195 -10.48 3.47 30.42
CA GLY A 195 -9.53 2.68 31.20
C GLY A 195 -8.55 3.50 32.06
N PRO A 196 -7.77 2.85 32.93
CA PRO A 196 -6.76 3.51 33.77
C PRO A 196 -5.57 3.99 32.92
N TRP A 197 -4.95 5.08 33.35
CA TRP A 197 -3.76 5.67 32.72
C TRP A 197 -2.65 4.61 32.57
N GLY A 198 -2.15 4.47 31.34
CA GLY A 198 -1.05 3.54 31.03
C GLY A 198 -1.48 2.14 30.58
N THR A 199 -2.78 1.86 30.43
CA THR A 199 -3.22 0.66 29.73
C THR A 199 -3.16 0.91 28.22
N GLY A 200 -2.25 0.22 27.54
CA GLY A 200 -2.18 0.20 26.07
C GLY A 200 -3.42 -0.45 25.46
N GLN A 201 -3.57 -0.34 24.14
CA GLN A 201 -4.60 -1.09 23.42
C GLN A 201 -4.30 -2.59 23.51
N THR A 202 -5.35 -3.39 23.79
CA THR A 202 -5.25 -4.85 23.82
C THR A 202 -5.11 -5.45 22.40
N VAL A 203 -5.47 -4.69 21.38
CA VAL A 203 -5.38 -5.11 19.96
C VAL A 203 -4.67 -4.01 19.17
N LYS A 204 -3.64 -4.41 18.44
CA LYS A 204 -2.91 -3.51 17.54
C LYS A 204 -3.81 -3.18 16.35
N ASN A 205 -4.26 -1.93 16.22
CA ASN A 205 -4.96 -1.45 15.04
C ASN A 205 -3.95 -1.21 13.91
N ASN A 206 -3.74 -2.23 13.10
CA ASN A 206 -2.92 -2.12 11.89
C ASN A 206 -3.68 -1.33 10.83
N LEU A 207 -2.93 -0.63 9.98
CA LEU A 207 -3.50 -0.02 8.77
C LEU A 207 -4.16 -1.08 7.89
N GLN A 208 -5.27 -0.72 7.27
CA GLN A 208 -5.84 -1.54 6.21
C GLN A 208 -4.96 -1.42 4.96
N ILE A 209 -4.23 -2.47 4.67
CA ILE A 209 -3.37 -2.62 3.49
C ILE A 209 -3.89 -3.83 2.72
N TRP A 210 -4.05 -3.70 1.42
CA TRP A 210 -4.42 -4.81 0.55
C TRP A 210 -3.18 -5.37 -0.13
N ASN A 211 -3.10 -6.68 -0.19
CA ASN A 211 -2.18 -7.39 -1.06
C ASN A 211 -2.95 -7.85 -2.29
N ALA A 212 -2.39 -7.68 -3.47
CA ALA A 212 -3.04 -8.02 -4.72
C ALA A 212 -2.00 -8.44 -5.76
N TYR A 213 -2.29 -9.53 -6.45
CA TYR A 213 -1.52 -10.04 -7.59
C TYR A 213 -2.45 -10.63 -8.64
N ASN A 214 -2.08 -10.54 -9.88
CA ASN A 214 -2.81 -11.24 -10.93
C ASN A 214 -2.37 -12.72 -11.01
N PHE A 215 -3.35 -13.60 -11.22
CA PHE A 215 -3.16 -15.01 -11.55
C PHE A 215 -3.70 -15.24 -12.97
N GLY A 216 -2.82 -15.15 -13.95
CA GLY A 216 -3.24 -14.98 -15.34
C GLY A 216 -3.99 -13.64 -15.50
N GLU A 217 -5.22 -13.69 -16.02
CA GLU A 217 -6.08 -12.50 -16.15
C GLU A 217 -6.91 -12.17 -14.91
N ASN A 218 -7.02 -13.11 -13.96
CA ASN A 218 -7.79 -12.97 -12.74
C ASN A 218 -6.97 -12.29 -11.64
N LEU A 219 -7.64 -11.76 -10.63
CA LEU A 219 -6.99 -11.12 -9.48
C LEU A 219 -7.15 -11.98 -8.22
N ILE A 220 -6.03 -12.23 -7.54
CA ILE A 220 -5.99 -12.74 -6.16
C ILE A 220 -5.66 -11.57 -5.26
N PHE A 221 -6.47 -11.32 -4.24
CA PHE A 221 -6.28 -10.18 -3.36
C PHE A 221 -6.89 -10.40 -1.98
N GLY A 222 -6.53 -9.58 -1.04
CA GLY A 222 -7.10 -9.62 0.31
C GLY A 222 -6.47 -8.60 1.23
N PRO A 223 -7.17 -8.22 2.32
CA PRO A 223 -6.61 -7.33 3.31
C PRO A 223 -5.54 -8.06 4.14
N ARG A 224 -4.46 -7.37 4.47
CA ARG A 224 -3.39 -7.88 5.34
C ARG A 224 -3.96 -8.35 6.68
N GLY A 225 -3.64 -9.57 7.08
CA GLY A 225 -4.19 -10.22 8.27
C GLY A 225 -5.58 -10.81 8.09
N GLY A 226 -6.18 -10.70 6.91
CA GLY A 226 -7.48 -11.23 6.56
C GLY A 226 -7.44 -12.39 5.57
N ALA A 227 -8.62 -12.77 5.08
CA ALA A 227 -8.80 -13.85 4.12
C ALA A 227 -8.34 -13.49 2.71
N ILE A 228 -8.27 -14.49 1.85
CA ILE A 228 -7.89 -14.37 0.44
C ILE A 228 -9.16 -14.41 -0.41
N TYR A 229 -9.22 -13.51 -1.38
CA TYR A 229 -10.32 -13.40 -2.32
C TYR A 229 -9.84 -13.55 -3.75
N TYR A 230 -10.75 -13.96 -4.61
CA TYR A 230 -10.51 -14.16 -6.03
C TYR A 230 -11.53 -13.39 -6.86
N TRP A 231 -11.07 -12.64 -7.84
CA TRP A 231 -11.92 -11.95 -8.80
C TRP A 231 -11.69 -12.54 -10.18
N TYR A 232 -12.77 -12.92 -10.83
CA TYR A 232 -12.74 -13.52 -12.17
C TYR A 232 -12.92 -12.46 -13.26
N ALA A 233 -11.94 -12.32 -14.15
CA ALA A 233 -12.01 -11.37 -15.27
C ALA A 233 -13.20 -11.65 -16.20
N SER A 234 -13.53 -12.92 -16.39
CA SER A 234 -14.69 -13.37 -17.19
C SER A 234 -16.04 -12.91 -16.65
N SER A 235 -16.14 -12.59 -15.35
CA SER A 235 -17.36 -12.09 -14.71
C SER A 235 -17.57 -10.58 -14.87
N GLY A 236 -16.57 -9.86 -15.41
CA GLY A 236 -16.62 -8.44 -15.67
C GLY A 236 -16.32 -7.56 -14.44
N VAL A 237 -15.97 -6.29 -14.72
CA VAL A 237 -15.48 -5.31 -13.71
C VAL A 237 -16.51 -4.90 -12.66
N THR A 238 -17.79 -5.15 -12.91
CA THR A 238 -18.88 -4.83 -11.97
C THR A 238 -19.14 -5.92 -10.94
N THR A 239 -18.46 -7.07 -11.06
CA THR A 239 -18.64 -8.22 -10.17
C THR A 239 -17.67 -8.12 -8.99
N ARG A 240 -18.14 -8.39 -7.78
CA ARG A 240 -17.32 -8.40 -6.57
C ARG A 240 -16.41 -9.62 -6.52
N GLY A 241 -15.27 -9.48 -5.83
CA GLY A 241 -14.43 -10.59 -5.48
C GLY A 241 -15.16 -11.59 -4.57
N VAL A 242 -14.85 -12.86 -4.70
CA VAL A 242 -15.40 -13.95 -3.90
C VAL A 242 -14.32 -14.54 -3.01
N LEU A 243 -14.70 -15.07 -1.85
CA LEU A 243 -13.77 -15.77 -0.99
C LEU A 243 -13.10 -16.92 -1.77
N LEU A 244 -11.78 -16.97 -1.75
CA LEU A 244 -11.06 -18.10 -2.32
C LEU A 244 -11.37 -19.34 -1.49
N SER A 245 -12.14 -20.24 -2.08
CA SER A 245 -12.44 -21.54 -1.51
C SER A 245 -11.87 -22.62 -2.38
N SER A 246 -11.37 -23.67 -1.80
CA SER A 246 -11.06 -24.88 -2.54
C SER A 246 -12.40 -25.48 -2.99
N THR A 247 -12.57 -25.51 -4.30
CA THR A 247 -13.66 -26.22 -4.99
C THR A 247 -15.00 -26.32 -4.25
N GLY A 248 -15.76 -25.22 -4.26
CA GLY A 248 -17.20 -25.31 -3.99
C GLY A 248 -17.90 -25.97 -5.19
N GLY A 249 -18.77 -26.93 -4.94
CA GLY A 249 -19.55 -27.60 -5.97
C GLY A 249 -20.85 -28.14 -5.40
N THR A 250 -21.76 -28.47 -6.29
CA THR A 250 -22.95 -29.25 -5.89
C THR A 250 -22.54 -30.69 -5.65
N VAL A 251 -23.11 -31.28 -4.63
CA VAL A 251 -22.89 -32.70 -4.28
C VAL A 251 -24.22 -33.43 -4.17
N THR A 252 -24.17 -34.73 -4.42
CA THR A 252 -25.26 -35.65 -4.05
C THR A 252 -24.83 -36.46 -2.81
N ILE A 253 -25.74 -36.59 -1.86
CA ILE A 253 -25.50 -37.32 -0.64
C ILE A 253 -26.50 -38.48 -0.57
N THR A 254 -26.01 -39.69 -0.39
CA THR A 254 -26.90 -40.85 -0.21
C THR A 254 -27.42 -40.93 1.23
N ILE A 255 -28.65 -41.39 1.39
CA ILE A 255 -29.19 -41.76 2.71
C ILE A 255 -28.83 -43.22 2.90
N ALA A 256 -27.69 -43.47 3.54
CA ALA A 256 -27.09 -44.80 3.63
C ALA A 256 -26.19 -44.94 4.88
N SER A 257 -25.78 -46.17 5.16
CA SER A 257 -24.87 -46.52 6.26
C SER A 257 -23.69 -47.35 5.71
N PRO A 258 -22.53 -46.72 5.45
CA PRO A 258 -22.24 -45.30 5.53
C PRO A 258 -22.79 -44.49 4.34
N ALA A 259 -22.95 -43.17 4.54
CA ALA A 259 -23.32 -42.24 3.49
C ALA A 259 -22.20 -42.08 2.49
N VAL A 260 -22.54 -42.04 1.20
CA VAL A 260 -21.63 -41.71 0.12
C VAL A 260 -21.97 -40.31 -0.41
N VAL A 261 -20.97 -39.44 -0.50
CA VAL A 261 -21.05 -38.15 -1.14
C VAL A 261 -20.39 -38.23 -2.52
N THR A 262 -21.07 -37.76 -3.53
CA THR A 262 -20.50 -37.65 -4.90
C THR A 262 -20.44 -36.20 -5.28
N SER A 263 -19.24 -35.75 -5.62
CA SER A 263 -18.90 -34.38 -6.01
C SER A 263 -18.61 -34.34 -7.53
N ASN A 264 -18.57 -33.15 -8.09
CA ASN A 264 -18.07 -32.89 -9.44
C ASN A 264 -16.53 -32.79 -9.50
N VAL A 265 -15.86 -32.85 -8.36
CA VAL A 265 -14.39 -32.77 -8.22
C VAL A 265 -13.88 -33.89 -7.33
N THR A 266 -12.65 -34.33 -7.57
CA THR A 266 -11.94 -35.27 -6.71
C THR A 266 -11.34 -34.51 -5.53
N LEU A 267 -11.59 -35.00 -4.32
CA LEU A 267 -11.02 -34.45 -3.09
C LEU A 267 -10.04 -35.46 -2.49
N PRO A 268 -8.89 -35.02 -1.97
CA PRO A 268 -7.95 -35.90 -1.25
C PRO A 268 -8.57 -36.47 0.04
N ASN A 269 -8.10 -37.63 0.48
CA ASN A 269 -8.42 -38.17 1.81
C ASN A 269 -7.98 -37.14 2.87
N ASN A 270 -8.77 -37.01 3.93
CA ASN A 270 -8.59 -36.07 5.04
C ASN A 270 -8.78 -34.59 4.70
N SER A 271 -9.21 -34.26 3.48
CA SER A 271 -9.66 -32.90 3.19
C SER A 271 -10.78 -32.52 4.14
N ALA A 272 -10.62 -31.38 4.79
CA ALA A 272 -11.66 -30.83 5.63
C ALA A 272 -12.66 -30.04 4.80
N ILE A 273 -13.93 -30.34 4.96
CA ILE A 273 -15.02 -29.75 4.18
C ILE A 273 -16.14 -29.26 5.08
N GLN A 274 -16.93 -28.35 4.56
CA GLN A 274 -18.23 -28.01 5.13
C GLN A 274 -19.33 -28.23 4.10
N LEU A 275 -20.48 -28.68 4.58
CA LEU A 275 -21.66 -28.83 3.75
C LEU A 275 -22.54 -27.60 3.84
N GLY A 276 -23.07 -27.15 2.69
CA GLY A 276 -24.13 -26.18 2.56
C GLY A 276 -25.38 -26.82 1.96
N THR A 277 -26.55 -26.23 2.18
CA THR A 277 -27.81 -26.68 1.60
C THR A 277 -28.76 -25.50 1.39
N THR A 278 -29.53 -25.54 0.32
CA THR A 278 -30.67 -24.62 0.10
C THR A 278 -31.97 -25.14 0.74
N GLY A 279 -31.94 -26.35 1.33
CA GLY A 279 -33.06 -27.01 2.01
C GLY A 279 -32.60 -27.67 3.30
N ALA A 280 -32.68 -28.99 3.38
CA ALA A 280 -32.26 -29.79 4.55
C ALA A 280 -31.25 -30.87 4.16
N LEU A 281 -30.22 -31.04 4.98
CA LEU A 281 -29.32 -32.19 4.94
C LEU A 281 -29.97 -33.42 5.54
N PRO A 282 -29.55 -34.66 5.17
CA PRO A 282 -30.01 -35.86 5.82
C PRO A 282 -29.55 -35.88 7.28
N THR A 283 -30.32 -36.54 8.15
CA THR A 283 -29.97 -36.71 9.55
C THR A 283 -28.62 -37.40 9.69
N GLY A 284 -27.75 -36.86 10.54
CA GLY A 284 -26.35 -37.26 10.71
C GLY A 284 -25.35 -36.24 10.17
N LEU A 285 -25.80 -35.27 9.34
CA LEU A 285 -24.99 -34.18 8.80
C LEU A 285 -25.63 -32.82 9.13
N THR A 286 -24.78 -31.84 9.39
CA THR A 286 -25.20 -30.48 9.75
C THR A 286 -24.46 -29.48 8.87
N ALA A 287 -25.15 -28.47 8.33
CA ALA A 287 -24.54 -27.41 7.52
C ALA A 287 -23.59 -26.57 8.38
N GLY A 288 -22.46 -26.15 7.77
CA GLY A 288 -21.46 -25.31 8.42
C GLY A 288 -20.57 -26.04 9.44
N VAL A 289 -20.78 -27.36 9.67
CA VAL A 289 -19.90 -28.19 10.49
C VAL A 289 -18.78 -28.74 9.63
N THR A 290 -17.56 -28.76 10.15
CA THR A 290 -16.39 -29.33 9.47
C THR A 290 -16.41 -30.85 9.55
N TYR A 291 -16.33 -31.50 8.39
CA TYR A 291 -16.17 -32.92 8.20
C TYR A 291 -14.88 -33.22 7.44
N TYR A 292 -14.42 -34.46 7.56
CA TYR A 292 -13.20 -34.91 6.85
C TYR A 292 -13.57 -35.96 5.82
N VAL A 293 -13.00 -35.81 4.64
CA VAL A 293 -13.16 -36.76 3.52
C VAL A 293 -12.39 -38.03 3.83
N VAL A 294 -13.07 -39.19 3.72
CA VAL A 294 -12.46 -40.51 3.89
C VAL A 294 -12.93 -41.45 2.79
N ASN A 295 -12.21 -42.54 2.56
CA ASN A 295 -12.56 -43.59 1.58
C ASN A 295 -12.81 -43.04 0.17
N VAL A 296 -11.90 -42.20 -0.35
CA VAL A 296 -12.04 -41.60 -1.68
C VAL A 296 -11.97 -42.65 -2.77
N SER A 297 -12.92 -42.60 -3.69
CA SER A 297 -12.96 -43.40 -4.91
C SER A 297 -13.42 -42.53 -6.09
N GLY A 298 -12.47 -41.97 -6.85
CA GLY A 298 -12.73 -40.99 -7.88
C GLY A 298 -13.37 -39.73 -7.32
N THR A 299 -14.59 -39.39 -7.76
CA THR A 299 -15.35 -38.21 -7.30
C THR A 299 -16.29 -38.57 -6.10
N SER A 300 -16.30 -39.81 -5.65
CA SER A 300 -17.12 -40.29 -4.53
C SER A 300 -16.27 -40.53 -3.30
N PHE A 301 -16.80 -40.20 -2.10
CA PHE A 301 -16.12 -40.33 -0.83
C PHE A 301 -17.15 -40.46 0.30
N ASN A 302 -16.67 -40.84 1.47
CA ASN A 302 -17.44 -40.77 2.72
C ASN A 302 -16.99 -39.57 3.56
N LEU A 303 -17.78 -39.19 4.56
CA LEU A 303 -17.46 -38.14 5.53
C LEU A 303 -17.26 -38.73 6.92
N ALA A 304 -16.32 -38.16 7.68
CA ALA A 304 -16.06 -38.45 9.07
C ALA A 304 -15.99 -37.16 9.89
N THR A 305 -16.20 -37.27 11.22
CA THR A 305 -16.09 -36.13 12.15
C THR A 305 -14.64 -35.81 12.53
N THR A 306 -13.70 -36.69 12.26
CA THR A 306 -12.26 -36.54 12.51
C THR A 306 -11.46 -37.07 11.33
N GLN A 307 -10.21 -36.64 11.21
CA GLN A 307 -9.28 -37.19 10.21
C GLN A 307 -9.10 -38.69 10.41
N ASN A 308 -9.14 -39.42 9.30
CA ASN A 308 -9.11 -40.90 9.28
C ASN A 308 -10.19 -41.55 10.19
N GLY A 309 -11.24 -40.81 10.52
CA GLY A 309 -12.34 -41.29 11.38
C GLY A 309 -13.28 -42.28 10.67
N SER A 310 -14.20 -42.82 11.42
CA SER A 310 -15.22 -43.74 10.89
C SER A 310 -16.23 -42.96 10.03
N PRO A 311 -16.64 -43.49 8.87
CA PRO A 311 -17.65 -42.89 8.01
C PRO A 311 -18.98 -42.65 8.73
N ILE A 312 -19.61 -41.50 8.46
CA ILE A 312 -20.89 -41.09 9.04
C ILE A 312 -22.05 -41.85 8.34
N ASN A 313 -22.99 -42.31 9.14
CA ASN A 313 -24.24 -42.85 8.64
C ASN A 313 -25.31 -41.77 8.55
N THR A 314 -26.12 -41.79 7.50
CA THR A 314 -27.22 -40.85 7.33
C THR A 314 -28.57 -41.58 7.31
N SER A 315 -29.60 -40.86 7.75
CA SER A 315 -30.98 -41.34 7.79
C SER A 315 -31.97 -40.19 7.50
N GLY A 316 -33.27 -40.47 7.52
CA GLY A 316 -34.31 -39.46 7.35
C GLY A 316 -34.52 -39.04 5.89
N SER A 317 -34.69 -37.75 5.64
CA SER A 317 -34.90 -37.15 4.32
C SER A 317 -33.99 -35.95 4.10
N GLN A 318 -33.75 -35.60 2.86
CA GLN A 318 -33.01 -34.40 2.45
C GLN A 318 -33.82 -33.62 1.40
N SER A 319 -33.57 -32.32 1.28
CA SER A 319 -34.24 -31.46 0.32
C SER A 319 -33.30 -30.32 -0.15
N GLY A 320 -33.65 -29.71 -1.26
CA GLY A 320 -32.85 -28.64 -1.85
C GLY A 320 -31.58 -29.15 -2.53
N VAL A 321 -30.71 -28.19 -2.89
CA VAL A 321 -29.39 -28.46 -3.49
C VAL A 321 -28.36 -28.51 -2.38
N GLN A 322 -27.60 -29.60 -2.35
CA GLN A 322 -26.49 -29.76 -1.42
C GLN A 322 -25.22 -29.22 -2.07
N SER A 323 -24.41 -28.55 -1.30
CA SER A 323 -23.13 -28.00 -1.76
C SER A 323 -22.01 -28.37 -0.77
N ILE A 324 -20.80 -28.31 -1.26
CA ILE A 324 -19.57 -28.55 -0.49
C ILE A 324 -18.66 -27.35 -0.63
N SER A 325 -18.04 -26.96 0.46
CA SER A 325 -16.94 -26.02 0.48
C SER A 325 -15.79 -26.59 1.28
N ASN A 326 -14.59 -26.52 0.75
CA ASN A 326 -13.38 -26.96 1.45
C ASN A 326 -12.72 -25.73 2.06
N LEU A 327 -13.01 -25.43 3.33
CA LEU A 327 -12.61 -24.21 4.02
C LEU A 327 -11.27 -24.34 4.76
N VAL A 328 -10.77 -25.53 4.97
CA VAL A 328 -9.59 -25.75 5.84
C VAL A 328 -8.29 -25.80 5.05
N ASP A 329 -8.35 -26.09 3.76
CA ASP A 329 -7.15 -26.20 2.94
C ASP A 329 -6.66 -24.83 2.43
N VAL A 330 -7.58 -23.87 2.21
CA VAL A 330 -7.20 -22.51 1.83
C VAL A 330 -6.72 -21.75 3.07
N PRO A 331 -5.61 -20.99 2.97
CA PRO A 331 -5.18 -20.13 4.07
C PRO A 331 -6.26 -19.16 4.53
N LEU A 332 -6.52 -19.15 5.85
CA LEU A 332 -7.54 -18.28 6.46
C LEU A 332 -7.05 -16.85 6.69
N PHE A 333 -5.73 -16.69 6.77
CA PHE A 333 -5.06 -15.43 7.03
C PHE A 333 -3.90 -15.24 6.06
N GLN A 334 -3.56 -13.99 5.77
CA GLN A 334 -2.36 -13.65 5.02
C GLN A 334 -1.77 -12.33 5.54
N ASN A 335 -0.50 -12.32 5.93
CA ASN A 335 0.23 -11.07 6.15
C ASN A 335 0.73 -10.49 4.83
N TYR A 336 1.13 -11.36 3.92
CA TYR A 336 1.50 -10.99 2.57
C TYR A 336 1.13 -12.11 1.61
N LEU A 337 0.79 -11.77 0.39
CA LEU A 337 0.34 -12.69 -0.64
C LEU A 337 1.08 -12.32 -1.94
N GLN A 338 1.56 -13.32 -2.67
CA GLN A 338 2.26 -13.16 -3.93
C GLN A 338 1.96 -14.32 -4.87
N VAL A 339 1.97 -14.07 -6.17
CA VAL A 339 2.00 -15.10 -7.21
C VAL A 339 3.42 -15.19 -7.77
N SER A 340 3.97 -16.40 -7.82
CA SER A 340 5.28 -16.63 -8.43
C SER A 340 5.19 -16.53 -9.95
N ASP A 341 5.88 -15.58 -10.56
CA ASP A 341 5.84 -15.33 -12.00
C ASP A 341 6.38 -16.53 -12.82
N ALA A 342 7.48 -17.12 -12.36
CA ALA A 342 8.15 -18.20 -13.08
C ALA A 342 7.44 -19.54 -13.00
N SER A 343 6.72 -19.81 -11.92
CA SER A 343 6.20 -21.14 -11.59
C SER A 343 4.69 -21.19 -11.34
N SER A 344 4.03 -20.02 -11.32
CA SER A 344 2.57 -19.89 -11.18
C SER A 344 1.98 -20.56 -9.93
N PHE A 345 2.68 -20.40 -8.79
CA PHE A 345 2.14 -20.71 -7.46
C PHE A 345 1.57 -19.46 -6.81
N VAL A 346 0.50 -19.62 -6.05
CA VAL A 346 0.09 -18.63 -5.09
C VAL A 346 0.80 -18.92 -3.78
N ILE A 347 1.53 -17.96 -3.25
CA ILE A 347 2.31 -18.12 -2.01
C ILE A 347 1.81 -17.12 -0.98
N VAL A 348 1.57 -17.60 0.22
CA VAL A 348 1.03 -16.83 1.35
C VAL A 348 2.02 -16.85 2.50
N PHE A 349 2.33 -15.69 3.02
CA PHE A 349 3.31 -15.47 4.07
C PHE A 349 2.61 -14.99 5.34
N GLY A 350 2.94 -15.59 6.49
CA GLY A 350 2.26 -15.34 7.76
C GLY A 350 0.81 -15.80 7.70
N THR A 351 0.58 -17.10 7.86
CA THR A 351 -0.72 -17.75 7.72
C THR A 351 -0.91 -18.84 8.76
N ASN A 352 -2.05 -19.50 8.78
CA ASN A 352 -2.26 -20.67 9.61
C ASN A 352 -1.57 -21.92 9.02
N PRO A 353 -0.94 -22.76 9.84
CA PRO A 353 -0.46 -24.08 9.41
C PRO A 353 -1.60 -24.93 8.85
N ILE A 354 -1.27 -25.89 7.99
CA ILE A 354 -2.23 -26.83 7.40
C ILE A 354 -3.02 -27.54 8.49
N GLY A 355 -4.34 -27.64 8.32
CA GLY A 355 -5.25 -28.28 9.28
C GLY A 355 -5.52 -27.49 10.57
N THR A 356 -5.07 -26.24 10.67
CA THR A 356 -5.30 -25.39 11.83
C THR A 356 -6.07 -24.12 11.48
N THR A 357 -6.65 -23.48 12.49
CA THR A 357 -7.34 -22.17 12.34
C THR A 357 -6.62 -21.03 13.07
N THR A 358 -5.42 -21.29 13.61
CA THR A 358 -4.64 -20.30 14.36
C THR A 358 -3.53 -19.75 13.50
N LEU A 359 -3.41 -18.42 13.44
CA LEU A 359 -2.35 -17.74 12.71
C LEU A 359 -0.97 -18.06 13.31
N ASP A 360 -0.04 -18.52 12.48
CA ASP A 360 1.40 -18.51 12.77
C ASP A 360 2.05 -17.46 11.86
N PRO A 361 2.52 -16.33 12.42
CA PRO A 361 3.10 -15.24 11.62
C PRO A 361 4.38 -15.61 10.85
N MET A 362 5.01 -16.74 11.16
CA MET A 362 6.23 -17.24 10.50
C MET A 362 5.97 -18.36 9.49
N GLN A 363 4.72 -18.76 9.30
CA GLN A 363 4.32 -19.81 8.38
C GLN A 363 4.21 -19.29 6.95
N ILE A 364 4.74 -20.05 5.99
CA ILE A 364 4.56 -19.86 4.55
C ILE A 364 3.77 -21.04 4.03
N ARG A 365 2.78 -20.81 3.18
CA ARG A 365 2.06 -21.85 2.45
C ARG A 365 1.97 -21.50 0.97
N TRP A 366 1.95 -22.50 0.13
CA TRP A 366 1.77 -22.32 -1.31
C TRP A 366 0.72 -23.28 -1.87
N SER A 367 0.02 -22.80 -2.89
CA SER A 367 -0.97 -23.60 -3.64
C SER A 367 -0.29 -24.68 -4.48
N ASP A 368 -1.07 -25.54 -5.10
CA ASP A 368 -0.60 -26.34 -6.23
C ASP A 368 -0.20 -25.46 -7.41
N GLN A 369 0.70 -25.96 -8.25
CA GLN A 369 1.19 -25.25 -9.43
C GLN A 369 0.02 -25.00 -10.41
N ARG A 370 -0.17 -23.76 -10.85
CA ARG A 370 -1.25 -23.33 -11.77
C ARG A 370 -2.67 -23.56 -11.26
N ASN A 371 -2.82 -23.90 -9.97
CA ASN A 371 -4.13 -24.10 -9.38
C ASN A 371 -4.24 -23.35 -8.04
N PRO A 372 -4.88 -22.18 -8.00
CA PRO A 372 -4.97 -21.36 -6.78
C PRO A 372 -5.95 -21.91 -5.74
N GLN A 373 -6.68 -23.00 -6.05
CA GLN A 373 -7.72 -23.57 -5.19
C GLN A 373 -7.27 -24.79 -4.41
N VAL A 374 -6.09 -25.37 -4.70
CA VAL A 374 -5.55 -26.57 -4.04
C VAL A 374 -4.40 -26.18 -3.14
N TRP A 375 -4.57 -26.41 -1.83
CA TRP A 375 -3.62 -25.99 -0.79
C TRP A 375 -3.21 -27.11 0.16
N TYR A 376 -3.86 -28.26 0.06
CA TYR A 376 -3.54 -29.44 0.86
C TYR A 376 -2.50 -30.29 0.13
N PRO A 377 -1.34 -30.59 0.75
CA PRO A 377 -0.32 -31.46 0.13
C PRO A 377 -0.83 -32.86 -0.10
N ASP A 378 -0.64 -33.36 -1.32
CA ASP A 378 -0.95 -34.75 -1.73
C ASP A 378 0.15 -35.25 -2.67
N VAL A 379 0.27 -36.56 -2.84
CA VAL A 379 1.26 -37.18 -3.74
C VAL A 379 1.08 -36.77 -5.21
N THR A 380 -0.08 -36.24 -5.57
CA THR A 380 -0.44 -35.84 -6.94
C THR A 380 -0.31 -34.34 -7.21
N ASN A 381 -0.02 -33.53 -6.20
CA ASN A 381 0.10 -32.08 -6.31
C ASN A 381 1.41 -31.55 -5.72
N GLN A 382 1.63 -30.25 -5.85
CA GLN A 382 2.83 -29.57 -5.35
C GLN A 382 2.52 -28.54 -4.24
N ALA A 383 1.31 -28.55 -3.68
CA ALA A 383 0.97 -27.72 -2.54
C ALA A 383 1.84 -28.09 -1.32
N GLY A 384 2.13 -27.12 -0.47
CA GLY A 384 2.97 -27.37 0.70
C GLY A 384 3.10 -26.16 1.61
N ASP A 385 3.95 -26.33 2.61
CA ASP A 385 4.20 -25.30 3.60
C ASP A 385 5.62 -25.39 4.17
N VAL A 386 6.08 -24.30 4.75
CA VAL A 386 7.33 -24.20 5.50
C VAL A 386 7.24 -23.12 6.55
N ARG A 387 7.84 -23.36 7.70
CA ARG A 387 7.93 -22.36 8.78
C ARG A 387 9.34 -21.81 8.88
N LEU A 388 9.47 -20.47 8.89
CA LEU A 388 10.76 -19.81 9.12
C LEU A 388 11.14 -19.83 10.60
N SER A 389 12.45 -19.83 10.90
CA SER A 389 12.96 -20.01 12.26
C SER A 389 13.40 -18.71 12.95
N HIS A 390 13.83 -17.67 12.18
CA HIS A 390 14.34 -16.41 12.74
C HIS A 390 13.38 -15.25 12.50
N GLY A 391 12.98 -14.59 13.55
CA GLY A 391 12.01 -13.51 13.60
C GLY A 391 10.75 -13.90 14.35
N SER A 392 9.83 -12.96 14.50
CA SER A 392 8.53 -13.19 15.13
C SER A 392 7.38 -13.12 14.13
N GLN A 393 7.58 -12.46 13.00
CA GLN A 393 6.59 -12.35 11.93
C GLN A 393 7.23 -12.07 10.58
N ILE A 394 6.65 -12.60 9.53
CA ILE A 394 6.98 -12.24 8.15
C ILE A 394 6.28 -10.92 7.84
N ILE A 395 7.06 -9.93 7.41
CA ILE A 395 6.54 -8.59 7.11
C ILE A 395 6.13 -8.48 5.65
N THR A 396 7.01 -8.90 4.71
CA THR A 396 6.77 -8.81 3.27
C THR A 396 7.67 -9.78 2.51
N ALA A 397 7.41 -9.94 1.23
CA ALA A 397 8.27 -10.67 0.31
C ALA A 397 8.36 -9.93 -1.02
N ILE A 398 9.48 -10.05 -1.69
CA ILE A 398 9.76 -9.35 -2.96
C ILE A 398 10.19 -10.39 -3.99
N GLN A 399 9.50 -10.44 -5.12
CA GLN A 399 9.92 -11.26 -6.25
C GLN A 399 11.19 -10.66 -6.86
N THR A 400 12.23 -11.47 -6.91
CA THR A 400 13.44 -11.17 -7.68
C THR A 400 13.49 -12.07 -8.92
N ARG A 401 14.54 -11.98 -9.69
CA ARG A 401 14.69 -12.75 -10.92
C ARG A 401 14.77 -14.26 -10.72
N GLN A 402 15.38 -14.71 -9.60
CA GLN A 402 15.69 -16.13 -9.35
C GLN A 402 15.03 -16.69 -8.10
N GLU A 403 14.60 -15.83 -7.20
CA GLU A 403 14.10 -16.19 -5.88
C GLU A 403 13.07 -15.19 -5.37
N ILE A 404 12.39 -15.54 -4.32
CA ILE A 404 11.56 -14.63 -3.56
C ILE A 404 12.34 -14.23 -2.31
N PHE A 405 12.66 -12.95 -2.19
CA PHE A 405 13.34 -12.39 -1.03
C PHE A 405 12.31 -12.10 0.06
N VAL A 406 12.38 -12.82 1.18
CA VAL A 406 11.43 -12.76 2.28
C VAL A 406 12.03 -11.97 3.43
N LEU A 407 11.31 -10.97 3.91
CA LEU A 407 11.70 -10.11 5.02
C LEU A 407 10.84 -10.40 6.25
N THR A 408 11.49 -10.76 7.36
CA THR A 408 10.88 -10.82 8.68
C THR A 408 11.17 -9.53 9.45
N ASP A 409 10.69 -9.43 10.66
CA ASP A 409 11.00 -8.31 11.56
C ASP A 409 12.46 -8.28 12.05
N ALA A 410 13.23 -9.37 11.87
CA ALA A 410 14.60 -9.48 12.38
C ALA A 410 15.62 -10.11 11.40
N ALA A 411 15.16 -10.70 10.30
CA ALA A 411 16.00 -11.44 9.38
C ALA A 411 15.47 -11.40 7.95
N CYS A 412 16.28 -11.85 7.00
CA CYS A 412 15.88 -12.03 5.62
C CYS A 412 16.24 -13.42 5.10
N TYR A 413 15.39 -13.94 4.23
CA TYR A 413 15.48 -15.27 3.64
C TYR A 413 15.37 -15.22 2.13
N SER A 414 15.96 -16.20 1.48
CA SER A 414 15.66 -16.60 0.11
C SER A 414 14.66 -17.74 0.12
N LEU A 415 13.61 -17.65 -0.66
CA LEU A 415 12.68 -18.72 -0.97
C LEU A 415 12.84 -19.07 -2.45
N GLN A 416 13.36 -20.27 -2.73
CA GLN A 416 13.73 -20.71 -4.07
C GLN A 416 12.88 -21.89 -4.53
N TYR A 417 12.46 -21.87 -5.79
CA TYR A 417 11.80 -23.02 -6.40
C TYR A 417 12.82 -24.09 -6.77
N LEU A 418 12.72 -25.27 -6.11
CA LEU A 418 13.62 -26.40 -6.28
C LEU A 418 13.03 -27.48 -7.19
N GLY A 419 11.74 -27.41 -7.48
CA GLY A 419 11.01 -28.47 -8.18
C GLY A 419 10.71 -29.68 -7.28
N PRO A 420 9.85 -30.62 -7.76
CA PRO A 420 9.51 -31.82 -7.01
C PRO A 420 10.75 -32.67 -6.68
N PRO A 421 10.80 -33.34 -5.49
CA PRO A 421 9.75 -33.40 -4.48
C PRO A 421 9.73 -32.26 -3.45
N TYR A 422 10.74 -31.40 -3.42
CA TYR A 422 10.90 -30.38 -2.38
C TYR A 422 10.11 -29.11 -2.65
N VAL A 423 9.74 -28.83 -3.89
CA VAL A 423 8.98 -27.69 -4.41
C VAL A 423 9.61 -26.35 -4.09
N TRP A 424 9.58 -25.91 -2.83
CA TRP A 424 10.20 -24.66 -2.37
C TRP A 424 11.19 -24.92 -1.22
N GLY A 425 12.33 -24.27 -1.25
CA GLY A 425 13.33 -24.30 -0.21
C GLY A 425 13.64 -22.91 0.33
N THR A 426 13.95 -22.83 1.62
CA THR A 426 14.30 -21.58 2.31
C THR A 426 15.75 -21.56 2.72
N GLN A 427 16.40 -20.40 2.57
CA GLN A 427 17.77 -20.16 3.03
C GLN A 427 17.81 -18.83 3.79
N LEU A 428 18.40 -18.83 4.99
CA LEU A 428 18.68 -17.63 5.75
C LEU A 428 19.83 -16.86 5.07
N LEU A 429 19.58 -15.60 4.71
CA LEU A 429 20.55 -14.74 4.02
C LEU A 429 21.22 -13.73 4.95
N GLY A 430 20.51 -13.29 5.97
CA GLY A 430 21.04 -12.32 6.93
C GLY A 430 20.18 -12.23 8.18
N GLU A 431 20.86 -11.99 9.29
CA GLU A 431 20.28 -11.76 10.61
C GLU A 431 20.44 -10.29 11.00
N ASN A 432 19.68 -9.85 11.98
CA ASN A 432 19.71 -8.47 12.50
C ASN A 432 19.43 -7.42 11.43
N THR A 433 18.60 -7.77 10.44
CA THR A 433 18.09 -6.87 9.43
C THR A 433 16.64 -6.54 9.73
N THR A 434 16.31 -5.26 9.73
CA THR A 434 14.96 -4.79 10.03
C THR A 434 14.32 -4.19 8.80
N ILE A 435 12.99 -4.22 8.73
CA ILE A 435 12.21 -3.44 7.78
C ILE A 435 11.19 -2.60 8.54
N ILE A 436 11.02 -1.34 8.15
CA ILE A 436 10.21 -0.39 8.91
C ILE A 436 8.70 -0.60 8.73
N GLY A 437 8.29 -1.08 7.57
CA GLY A 437 6.88 -1.30 7.24
C GLY A 437 6.68 -2.29 6.09
N PRO A 438 5.45 -2.76 5.87
CA PRO A 438 5.16 -3.82 4.90
C PRO A 438 5.51 -3.48 3.45
N ASN A 439 5.39 -2.22 3.09
CA ASN A 439 5.61 -1.74 1.72
C ASN A 439 6.94 -0.97 1.57
N ALA A 440 7.86 -1.07 2.54
CA ALA A 440 9.08 -0.27 2.56
C ALA A 440 10.24 -0.85 1.71
N ALA A 441 9.96 -1.81 0.83
CA ALA A 441 10.94 -2.46 -0.03
C ALA A 441 10.50 -2.44 -1.50
N ALA A 442 11.47 -2.35 -2.42
CA ALA A 442 11.26 -2.45 -3.86
C ALA A 442 12.43 -3.16 -4.55
N TYR A 443 12.14 -3.75 -5.71
CA TYR A 443 13.12 -4.38 -6.57
C TYR A 443 13.41 -3.47 -7.77
N ALA A 444 14.67 -3.15 -8.00
CA ALA A 444 15.11 -2.34 -9.12
C ALA A 444 16.43 -2.87 -9.69
N SER A 445 16.49 -3.05 -10.99
CA SER A 445 17.73 -3.41 -11.72
C SER A 445 18.51 -4.60 -11.12
N GLY A 446 17.82 -5.63 -10.65
CA GLY A 446 18.46 -6.82 -10.08
C GLY A 446 18.76 -6.74 -8.58
N VAL A 447 18.46 -5.65 -7.92
CA VAL A 447 18.74 -5.40 -6.50
C VAL A 447 17.46 -5.11 -5.74
N VAL A 448 17.32 -5.69 -4.54
CA VAL A 448 16.26 -5.32 -3.59
C VAL A 448 16.77 -4.19 -2.70
N TYR A 449 16.02 -3.12 -2.60
CA TYR A 449 16.28 -1.98 -1.71
C TYR A 449 15.18 -1.87 -0.68
N TRP A 450 15.53 -1.63 0.61
CA TRP A 450 14.53 -1.42 1.64
C TRP A 450 14.98 -0.46 2.74
N MET A 451 13.99 0.15 3.38
CA MET A 451 14.19 1.02 4.53
C MET A 451 14.01 0.20 5.81
N GLY A 452 15.04 0.14 6.63
CA GLY A 452 14.99 -0.40 7.98
C GLY A 452 14.49 0.61 9.00
N ILE A 453 14.65 0.30 10.29
CA ILE A 453 14.23 1.18 11.38
C ILE A 453 15.17 2.41 11.51
N ASP A 454 16.46 2.24 11.21
CA ASP A 454 17.50 3.26 11.42
C ASP A 454 18.45 3.45 10.26
N LYS A 455 18.34 2.68 9.18
CA LYS A 455 19.21 2.71 8.00
C LYS A 455 18.56 2.06 6.79
N PHE A 456 19.17 2.28 5.65
CA PHE A 456 18.79 1.65 4.38
C PHE A 456 19.64 0.42 4.13
N TYR A 457 19.05 -0.54 3.43
CA TYR A 457 19.68 -1.80 3.06
C TYR A 457 19.53 -2.09 1.57
N MET A 458 20.39 -2.95 1.05
CA MET A 458 20.30 -3.51 -0.29
C MET A 458 20.68 -4.98 -0.31
N TYR A 459 20.14 -5.71 -1.29
CA TYR A 459 20.46 -7.11 -1.57
C TYR A 459 20.68 -7.30 -3.07
N ASP A 460 21.90 -7.65 -3.44
CA ASP A 460 22.38 -7.94 -4.79
C ASP A 460 22.93 -9.37 -4.92
N GLY A 461 22.45 -10.30 -4.09
CA GLY A 461 22.99 -11.62 -3.81
C GLY A 461 23.69 -11.65 -2.44
N ARG A 462 23.95 -10.50 -1.83
CA ARG A 462 24.47 -10.33 -0.48
C ARG A 462 23.77 -9.17 0.21
N VAL A 463 23.38 -9.38 1.47
CA VAL A 463 22.77 -8.31 2.30
C VAL A 463 23.83 -7.30 2.71
N GLN A 464 23.58 -6.03 2.42
CA GLN A 464 24.48 -4.92 2.71
C GLN A 464 23.72 -3.71 3.23
N THR A 465 24.40 -2.92 4.07
CA THR A 465 23.89 -1.58 4.42
C THR A 465 24.12 -0.64 3.25
N LEU A 466 23.06 0.03 2.78
CA LEU A 466 23.16 1.06 1.77
C LEU A 466 23.57 2.38 2.42
N SER A 467 24.74 2.89 2.07
CA SER A 467 25.23 4.19 2.57
C SER A 467 24.30 5.32 2.13
N SER A 468 23.98 6.23 3.02
CA SER A 468 23.09 7.35 2.72
C SER A 468 23.60 8.67 3.30
N ASP A 469 23.67 9.68 2.44
CA ASP A 469 23.99 11.07 2.80
C ASP A 469 22.83 11.79 3.50
N LEU A 470 21.67 11.13 3.63
CA LEU A 470 20.45 11.67 4.24
C LEU A 470 19.97 10.82 5.43
N ARG A 471 20.74 9.81 5.88
CA ARG A 471 20.31 8.88 6.91
C ARG A 471 19.83 9.61 8.16
N ARG A 472 20.69 10.43 8.75
CA ARG A 472 20.38 11.17 9.96
C ARG A 472 19.17 12.09 9.78
N PHE A 473 19.12 12.80 8.66
CA PHE A 473 18.03 13.71 8.33
C PHE A 473 16.68 13.00 8.27
N VAL A 474 16.58 11.87 7.58
CA VAL A 474 15.34 11.11 7.40
C VAL A 474 14.89 10.47 8.70
N PHE A 475 15.77 9.73 9.39
CA PHE A 475 15.39 8.96 10.57
C PHE A 475 15.21 9.80 11.85
N GLN A 476 15.71 11.02 11.90
CA GLN A 476 15.39 11.97 12.98
C GLN A 476 14.07 12.70 12.76
N ASP A 477 13.67 12.89 11.50
CA ASP A 477 12.43 13.57 11.13
C ASP A 477 11.21 12.64 11.07
N MET A 478 11.44 11.34 10.94
CA MET A 478 10.39 10.34 10.74
C MET A 478 9.48 10.16 11.95
N ASN A 479 8.16 10.13 11.71
CA ASN A 479 7.17 9.75 12.71
C ASN A 479 7.02 8.21 12.78
N TYR A 480 7.71 7.59 13.72
CA TYR A 480 7.66 6.13 13.93
C TYR A 480 6.29 5.59 14.35
N ASN A 481 5.39 6.43 14.87
CA ASN A 481 4.02 6.04 15.16
C ASN A 481 3.20 5.77 13.89
N GLN A 482 3.71 6.19 12.74
CA GLN A 482 3.09 6.01 11.43
C GLN A 482 3.96 5.15 10.50
N ASN A 483 4.82 4.30 11.05
CA ASN A 483 5.80 3.53 10.29
C ASN A 483 5.19 2.56 9.25
N GLN A 484 3.98 2.05 9.48
CA GLN A 484 3.29 1.18 8.51
C GLN A 484 2.84 1.93 7.24
N GLN A 485 2.83 3.26 7.26
CA GLN A 485 2.53 4.06 6.08
C GLN A 485 3.74 4.21 5.15
N VAL A 486 4.95 3.88 5.62
CA VAL A 486 6.15 3.95 4.79
C VAL A 486 6.02 2.97 3.63
N TYR A 487 6.20 3.48 2.43
CA TYR A 487 6.24 2.63 1.24
C TYR A 487 7.38 3.03 0.31
N CYS A 488 7.83 2.06 -0.44
CA CYS A 488 8.90 2.17 -1.42
C CYS A 488 8.35 1.92 -2.81
N SER A 489 8.86 2.64 -3.78
CA SER A 489 8.59 2.40 -5.18
C SER A 489 9.78 2.81 -6.03
N THR A 490 9.73 2.47 -7.31
CA THR A 490 10.75 2.79 -8.29
C THR A 490 10.25 3.82 -9.30
N VAL A 491 11.16 4.51 -9.93
CA VAL A 491 10.95 5.25 -11.17
C VAL A 491 12.08 4.82 -12.11
N GLU A 492 11.87 3.69 -12.78
CA GLU A 492 12.92 3.04 -13.58
C GLU A 492 13.43 3.92 -14.72
N GLY A 493 12.58 4.75 -15.29
CA GLY A 493 12.96 5.70 -16.34
C GLY A 493 14.07 6.69 -15.94
N PHE A 494 14.27 6.90 -14.63
CA PHE A 494 15.29 7.76 -14.06
C PHE A 494 16.27 7.01 -13.14
N ASN A 495 16.18 5.69 -13.03
CA ASN A 495 17.01 4.84 -12.18
C ASN A 495 16.89 5.20 -10.69
N GLU A 496 15.71 5.49 -10.23
CA GLU A 496 15.41 5.98 -8.89
C GLU A 496 14.65 4.95 -8.05
N VAL A 497 14.99 4.89 -6.75
CA VAL A 497 14.22 4.23 -5.71
C VAL A 497 13.73 5.29 -4.74
N TRP A 498 12.43 5.37 -4.54
CA TRP A 498 11.74 6.35 -3.72
C TRP A 498 11.18 5.72 -2.46
N TRP A 499 11.42 6.32 -1.30
CA TRP A 499 10.72 6.00 -0.06
C TRP A 499 9.91 7.20 0.39
N PHE A 500 8.63 6.96 0.59
CA PHE A 500 7.69 7.95 1.12
C PHE A 500 7.46 7.67 2.59
N TYR A 501 7.47 8.71 3.41
CA TYR A 501 7.34 8.59 4.86
C TYR A 501 6.57 9.76 5.46
N VAL A 502 6.16 9.60 6.73
CA VAL A 502 5.51 10.65 7.52
C VAL A 502 6.56 11.39 8.31
N SER A 503 6.71 12.70 8.07
CA SER A 503 7.68 13.55 8.77
C SER A 503 7.08 14.27 9.98
N GLY A 504 7.91 14.57 10.95
CA GLY A 504 7.59 15.37 12.13
C GLY A 504 6.50 14.74 12.99
N THR A 505 5.49 15.51 13.33
CA THR A 505 4.30 15.08 14.11
C THR A 505 3.08 14.79 13.21
N GLY A 506 3.27 14.76 11.89
CA GLY A 506 2.22 14.48 10.94
C GLY A 506 1.68 13.05 11.07
N ASN A 507 0.52 12.81 10.48
CA ASN A 507 -0.11 11.49 10.43
C ASN A 507 -0.41 11.03 8.99
N GLN A 508 0.13 11.73 8.00
CA GLN A 508 0.02 11.44 6.58
C GLN A 508 1.39 11.50 5.91
N CYS A 509 1.66 10.62 4.94
CA CYS A 509 2.88 10.68 4.14
C CYS A 509 2.97 12.02 3.43
N ASN A 510 3.99 12.79 3.77
CA ASN A 510 4.20 14.15 3.30
C ASN A 510 5.63 14.40 2.81
N SER A 511 6.51 13.43 2.95
CA SER A 511 7.92 13.54 2.59
C SER A 511 8.40 12.32 1.82
N TYR A 512 9.42 12.54 0.99
CA TYR A 512 10.09 11.49 0.26
C TYR A 512 11.60 11.63 0.31
N VAL A 513 12.29 10.50 0.18
CA VAL A 513 13.73 10.42 -0.04
C VAL A 513 13.99 9.49 -1.23
N VAL A 514 14.94 9.86 -2.07
CA VAL A 514 15.27 9.16 -3.31
C VAL A 514 16.73 8.75 -3.32
N TYR A 515 16.97 7.55 -3.78
CA TYR A 515 18.29 7.04 -4.13
C TYR A 515 18.34 6.76 -5.63
N ASN A 516 19.24 7.43 -6.35
CA ASN A 516 19.57 7.08 -7.72
C ASN A 516 20.64 5.97 -7.70
N TYR A 517 20.25 4.76 -8.14
CA TYR A 517 21.11 3.58 -8.01
C TYR A 517 22.24 3.50 -9.07
N ILE A 518 22.15 4.28 -10.14
CA ILE A 518 23.23 4.40 -11.15
C ILE A 518 24.23 5.47 -10.73
N GLU A 519 23.77 6.66 -10.39
CA GLU A 519 24.62 7.80 -10.01
C GLU A 519 25.06 7.74 -8.54
N LYS A 520 24.44 6.86 -7.73
CA LYS A 520 24.74 6.64 -6.31
C LYS A 520 24.63 7.91 -5.46
N ASN A 521 23.67 8.74 -5.76
CA ASN A 521 23.41 9.97 -5.03
C ASN A 521 22.01 9.98 -4.41
N TRP A 522 21.83 10.85 -3.41
CA TRP A 522 20.61 10.98 -2.64
C TRP A 522 20.03 12.38 -2.78
N TYR A 523 18.71 12.47 -2.78
CA TYR A 523 17.97 13.73 -2.70
C TYR A 523 16.61 13.51 -2.06
N TYR A 524 15.92 14.57 -1.69
CA TYR A 524 14.69 14.52 -0.94
C TYR A 524 13.76 15.67 -1.31
N GLY A 525 12.52 15.59 -0.86
CA GLY A 525 11.52 16.62 -0.94
C GLY A 525 10.25 16.25 -0.22
N SER A 526 9.21 17.03 -0.44
CA SER A 526 7.89 16.81 0.18
C SER A 526 6.80 16.67 -0.87
N ILE A 527 5.94 15.65 -0.68
CA ILE A 527 4.73 15.43 -1.47
C ILE A 527 3.75 14.55 -0.68
N GLY A 528 2.47 14.83 -0.81
CA GLY A 528 1.41 13.99 -0.28
C GLY A 528 1.03 12.88 -1.27
N ARG A 529 1.64 11.70 -1.15
CA ARG A 529 1.25 10.49 -1.90
C ARG A 529 1.02 9.34 -0.94
N THR A 530 0.05 8.49 -1.25
CA THR A 530 -0.39 7.40 -0.37
C THR A 530 0.02 6.03 -0.87
N ALA A 531 0.18 5.89 -2.18
CA ALA A 531 0.69 4.73 -2.87
C ALA A 531 1.28 5.16 -4.22
N TRP A 532 2.18 4.33 -4.75
CA TRP A 532 2.85 4.59 -6.02
C TRP A 532 3.03 3.29 -6.78
N LEU A 533 2.81 3.33 -8.08
CA LEU A 533 3.02 2.24 -9.01
C LEU A 533 3.92 2.75 -10.14
N ASP A 534 5.08 2.11 -10.30
CA ASP A 534 6.00 2.39 -11.40
C ASP A 534 5.56 1.68 -12.67
N THR A 535 6.10 2.13 -13.78
CA THR A 535 6.02 1.52 -15.12
C THR A 535 4.66 0.91 -15.39
N THR A 536 3.68 1.77 -15.46
CA THR A 536 2.34 1.34 -15.81
C THR A 536 2.31 1.01 -17.30
N LEU A 537 1.34 0.20 -17.67
CA LEU A 537 0.97 -0.04 -19.07
C LEU A 537 0.63 1.26 -19.83
N GLN A 538 0.69 2.41 -19.17
CA GLN A 538 0.38 3.75 -19.66
C GLN A 538 1.60 4.67 -19.78
N ASN A 539 2.80 4.16 -19.69
CA ASN A 539 4.10 4.86 -19.84
C ASN A 539 4.50 5.84 -18.73
N ASN A 540 3.63 6.15 -17.77
CA ASN A 540 3.95 7.02 -16.64
C ASN A 540 3.69 6.29 -15.31
N PRO A 541 4.48 6.57 -14.27
CA PRO A 541 4.14 6.10 -12.93
C PRO A 541 2.81 6.69 -12.47
N ILE A 542 2.05 5.93 -11.67
CA ILE A 542 0.79 6.38 -11.08
C ILE A 542 0.97 6.57 -9.57
N GLY A 543 0.63 7.75 -9.07
CA GLY A 543 0.58 8.05 -7.64
C GLY A 543 -0.85 8.25 -7.16
N ALA A 544 -1.20 7.70 -6.00
CA ALA A 544 -2.47 7.96 -5.35
C ALA A 544 -2.36 9.14 -4.38
N THR A 545 -3.40 9.96 -4.30
CA THR A 545 -3.46 11.17 -3.46
C THR A 545 -4.39 11.00 -2.27
N TYR A 546 -4.28 11.87 -1.27
CA TYR A 546 -5.19 11.90 -0.13
C TYR A 546 -6.61 12.39 -0.49
N ASN A 547 -6.76 13.05 -1.63
CA ASN A 547 -8.05 13.55 -2.13
C ASN A 547 -8.83 12.50 -2.94
N GLY A 548 -8.35 11.25 -2.99
CA GLY A 548 -9.01 10.16 -3.71
C GLY A 548 -8.82 10.19 -5.22
N TYR A 549 -7.78 10.85 -5.72
CA TYR A 549 -7.40 10.84 -7.14
C TYR A 549 -6.21 9.92 -7.38
N LEU A 550 -6.15 9.36 -8.57
CA LEU A 550 -4.91 8.86 -9.16
C LEU A 550 -4.33 9.95 -10.07
N CYS A 551 -3.00 10.06 -10.06
CA CYS A 551 -2.26 11.00 -10.90
C CYS A 551 -1.17 10.29 -11.67
N ASN A 552 -1.06 10.57 -12.97
CA ASN A 552 0.11 10.22 -13.76
C ASN A 552 1.26 11.14 -13.32
N GLN A 553 2.33 10.54 -12.83
CA GLN A 553 3.55 11.25 -12.44
C GLN A 553 4.48 11.39 -13.63
N GLU A 554 5.45 12.29 -13.57
CA GLU A 554 6.37 12.61 -14.69
C GLU A 554 5.61 12.99 -15.97
N SER A 555 4.44 13.62 -15.82
CA SER A 555 3.55 14.04 -16.89
C SER A 555 3.39 15.56 -16.90
N GLY A 556 3.94 16.21 -17.93
CA GLY A 556 4.00 17.67 -17.96
C GLY A 556 5.05 18.27 -17.01
N VAL A 557 4.89 19.53 -16.66
CA VAL A 557 5.86 20.29 -15.83
C VAL A 557 5.22 20.92 -14.58
N ASP A 558 3.91 20.83 -14.44
CA ASP A 558 3.13 21.49 -13.39
C ASP A 558 2.31 20.50 -12.58
N ASN A 559 1.75 20.97 -11.46
CA ASN A 559 0.77 20.25 -10.68
C ASN A 559 -0.63 20.45 -11.28
N ASN A 560 -1.20 19.37 -11.81
CA ASN A 560 -2.57 19.32 -12.31
C ASN A 560 -3.36 18.16 -11.63
N GLU A 561 -3.26 18.05 -10.32
CA GLU A 561 -3.90 16.98 -9.52
C GLU A 561 -5.43 17.11 -9.51
N THR A 562 -5.95 18.32 -9.47
CA THR A 562 -7.40 18.59 -9.32
C THR A 562 -8.04 19.13 -10.59
N GLY A 563 -7.35 19.07 -11.73
CA GLY A 563 -7.81 19.69 -12.99
C GLY A 563 -7.53 21.18 -13.09
N THR A 564 -6.98 21.80 -12.03
CA THR A 564 -6.50 23.19 -12.04
C THR A 564 -4.98 23.21 -12.00
N ILE A 565 -4.36 23.75 -13.02
CA ILE A 565 -2.89 23.81 -13.15
C ILE A 565 -2.33 24.78 -12.10
N GLN A 566 -1.41 24.28 -11.29
CA GLN A 566 -0.65 25.05 -10.30
C GLN A 566 0.85 24.90 -10.56
N PRO A 567 1.67 25.91 -10.29
CA PRO A 567 3.11 25.77 -10.42
C PRO A 567 3.65 24.80 -9.36
N ILE A 568 4.73 24.12 -9.68
CA ILE A 568 5.52 23.34 -8.72
C ILE A 568 6.69 24.20 -8.27
N GLU A 569 6.74 24.51 -6.98
CA GLU A 569 7.86 25.23 -6.39
C GLU A 569 9.08 24.29 -6.25
N ALA A 570 9.94 24.30 -7.26
CA ALA A 570 11.15 23.49 -7.27
C ALA A 570 12.37 24.36 -6.94
N TYR A 571 13.19 23.89 -6.00
CA TYR A 571 14.44 24.60 -5.68
C TYR A 571 15.56 23.65 -5.26
N ILE A 572 16.80 24.17 -5.41
CA ILE A 572 18.01 23.57 -4.87
C ILE A 572 18.89 24.67 -4.26
N SER A 573 19.48 24.37 -3.10
CA SER A 573 20.34 25.30 -2.37
C SER A 573 21.66 24.64 -1.99
N SER A 574 22.76 25.33 -2.22
CA SER A 574 24.08 24.83 -1.85
C SER A 574 24.30 24.86 -0.33
N SER A 575 25.27 24.10 0.13
CA SER A 575 25.95 24.42 1.38
C SER A 575 26.68 25.76 1.27
N GLU A 576 27.13 26.27 2.40
CA GLU A 576 27.99 27.44 2.46
C GLU A 576 29.31 27.16 1.74
N PHE A 577 29.79 28.14 0.97
CA PHE A 577 31.11 28.12 0.35
C PHE A 577 31.82 29.46 0.55
N ASP A 578 33.15 29.42 0.61
CA ASP A 578 33.97 30.57 0.87
C ASP A 578 35.31 30.53 0.08
N ILE A 579 36.21 31.44 0.36
CA ILE A 579 37.58 31.41 -0.14
C ILE A 579 38.50 31.10 1.05
N GLY A 580 39.20 29.99 0.98
CA GLY A 580 40.08 29.54 2.04
C GLY A 580 39.32 28.93 3.19
N ASP A 581 39.24 29.57 4.33
CA ASP A 581 38.58 29.12 5.54
C ASP A 581 37.54 30.12 6.10
N GLY A 582 37.07 31.04 5.24
CA GLY A 582 36.13 32.10 5.59
C GLY A 582 36.77 33.24 6.42
N ASP A 583 38.09 33.27 6.53
CA ASP A 583 38.82 34.32 7.24
C ASP A 583 38.77 35.68 6.51
N HIS A 584 38.61 35.62 5.19
CA HIS A 584 38.43 36.80 4.35
C HIS A 584 36.98 36.98 3.91
N PHE A 585 36.59 38.24 3.70
CA PHE A 585 35.35 38.48 2.97
C PHE A 585 35.53 38.10 1.51
N THR A 586 34.52 37.45 1.00
CA THR A 586 34.36 37.07 -0.40
C THR A 586 33.48 38.09 -1.10
N PHE A 587 33.90 38.58 -2.25
CA PHE A 587 33.12 39.49 -3.10
C PHE A 587 32.81 38.79 -4.43
N ILE A 588 31.53 38.82 -4.85
CA ILE A 588 31.05 38.28 -6.13
C ILE A 588 30.44 39.44 -6.90
N ASP A 589 30.93 39.68 -8.12
CA ASP A 589 30.46 40.75 -8.99
C ASP A 589 29.78 40.26 -10.27
N ARG A 590 30.00 39.01 -10.67
CA ARG A 590 29.41 38.42 -11.86
C ARG A 590 29.19 36.92 -11.70
N ILE A 591 28.06 36.43 -12.24
CA ILE A 591 27.66 35.02 -12.27
C ILE A 591 27.24 34.67 -13.70
N LEU A 592 27.71 33.52 -14.18
CA LEU A 592 27.19 32.85 -15.37
C LEU A 592 26.30 31.69 -14.90
N PRO A 593 24.97 31.76 -15.10
CA PRO A 593 24.04 30.84 -14.51
C PRO A 593 24.12 29.39 -15.03
N ASP A 594 24.45 29.22 -16.31
CA ASP A 594 24.47 27.93 -17.01
C ASP A 594 23.16 27.13 -16.81
N LEU A 595 22.08 27.68 -17.31
CA LEU A 595 20.73 27.13 -17.24
C LEU A 595 20.18 26.83 -18.64
N THR A 596 19.37 25.72 -18.69
CA THR A 596 18.50 25.48 -19.84
C THR A 596 17.05 25.29 -19.35
N PHE A 597 16.11 25.74 -20.16
CA PHE A 597 14.66 25.61 -19.95
C PHE A 597 14.02 24.62 -20.93
N SER A 598 14.83 23.77 -21.54
CA SER A 598 14.36 22.73 -22.47
C SER A 598 13.30 21.86 -21.83
N GLY A 599 12.16 21.66 -22.50
CA GLY A 599 11.01 20.94 -21.96
C GLY A 599 9.97 21.82 -21.27
N SER A 600 10.19 23.12 -21.12
CA SER A 600 9.15 24.06 -20.67
C SER A 600 7.97 24.09 -21.65
N THR A 601 6.77 24.40 -21.14
CA THR A 601 5.55 24.44 -21.95
C THR A 601 5.68 25.50 -23.06
N SER A 602 5.34 25.14 -24.28
CA SER A 602 5.37 26.02 -25.42
C SER A 602 4.54 27.28 -25.18
N GLY A 603 5.12 28.46 -25.53
CA GLY A 603 4.46 29.76 -25.35
C GLY A 603 4.55 30.36 -23.96
N THR A 604 5.14 29.67 -22.99
CA THR A 604 5.53 30.29 -21.72
C THR A 604 6.86 30.97 -21.84
N ASN A 605 7.06 32.08 -21.08
CA ASN A 605 8.40 32.62 -20.85
C ASN A 605 8.92 31.98 -19.57
N PRO A 606 9.74 30.92 -19.64
CA PRO A 606 10.21 30.22 -18.44
C PRO A 606 11.12 31.18 -17.63
N VAL A 607 10.98 31.11 -16.31
CA VAL A 607 11.74 31.96 -15.39
C VAL A 607 12.15 31.12 -14.18
N THR A 608 13.42 31.22 -13.81
CA THR A 608 13.93 30.78 -12.52
C THR A 608 14.44 31.99 -11.73
N THR A 609 14.37 31.90 -10.41
CA THR A 609 14.95 32.90 -9.52
C THR A 609 16.25 32.35 -8.95
N MET A 610 17.34 33.05 -9.23
CA MET A 610 18.63 32.80 -8.61
C MET A 610 18.79 33.70 -7.40
N THR A 611 19.07 33.11 -6.24
CA THR A 611 19.30 33.86 -5.02
C THR A 611 20.68 33.58 -4.47
N MET A 612 21.40 34.65 -4.12
CA MET A 612 22.67 34.58 -3.41
C MET A 612 22.51 35.18 -2.04
N TYR A 613 22.93 34.42 -1.03
CA TYR A 613 23.00 34.88 0.37
C TYR A 613 24.47 35.10 0.75
N ALA A 614 24.78 36.26 1.30
CA ALA A 614 26.06 36.53 1.93
C ALA A 614 25.93 36.43 3.44
N LEU A 615 26.78 35.65 4.05
CA LEU A 615 26.74 35.37 5.49
C LEU A 615 27.83 36.19 6.22
N THR A 616 27.49 36.60 7.45
CA THR A 616 28.37 37.40 8.31
C THR A 616 29.50 36.56 8.91
N ASN A 617 29.20 35.32 9.28
CA ASN A 617 30.10 34.42 9.99
C ASN A 617 30.30 33.14 9.21
N SER A 618 31.48 32.57 9.32
CA SER A 618 31.81 31.24 8.81
C SER A 618 31.64 30.18 9.90
N GLY A 619 31.20 28.97 9.50
CA GLY A 619 31.22 27.79 10.35
C GLY A 619 30.33 27.83 11.59
N SER A 620 29.43 28.76 11.73
CA SER A 620 28.57 28.85 12.91
C SER A 620 27.36 27.93 12.81
N GLY A 621 26.85 27.42 13.92
CA GLY A 621 25.62 26.63 13.99
C GLY A 621 24.32 27.42 13.74
N ALA A 622 24.39 28.63 13.16
CA ALA A 622 23.23 29.42 12.79
C ALA A 622 22.51 28.78 11.59
N THR A 623 21.18 28.91 11.52
CA THR A 623 20.42 28.53 10.33
C THR A 623 20.85 29.39 9.13
N GLN A 624 20.93 28.78 7.95
CA GLN A 624 21.42 29.44 6.73
C GLN A 624 20.81 30.81 6.46
N THR A 625 19.54 30.95 6.72
CA THR A 625 18.75 32.15 6.38
C THR A 625 18.23 32.89 7.59
N SER A 626 18.80 32.65 8.79
CA SER A 626 18.42 33.44 9.96
C SER A 626 18.82 34.90 9.78
N ASN A 627 17.93 35.82 10.07
CA ASN A 627 18.13 37.26 9.90
C ASN A 627 19.40 37.79 10.59
N ASN A 628 19.93 37.07 11.59
CA ASN A 628 21.12 37.44 12.30
C ASN A 628 22.43 37.03 11.62
N ASN A 629 22.39 36.13 10.63
CA ASN A 629 23.57 35.62 9.93
C ASN A 629 23.64 36.09 8.47
N VAL A 630 22.51 36.46 7.86
CA VAL A 630 22.47 36.97 6.50
C VAL A 630 22.87 38.47 6.49
N LEU A 631 24.03 38.75 5.93
CA LEU A 631 24.52 40.13 5.75
C LEU A 631 23.81 40.85 4.59
N SER A 632 23.64 40.14 3.49
CA SER A 632 22.95 40.66 2.30
C SER A 632 22.41 39.51 1.45
N MET A 633 21.38 39.81 0.67
CA MET A 633 20.74 38.89 -0.27
C MET A 633 20.60 39.60 -1.62
N SER A 634 20.83 38.89 -2.69
CA SER A 634 20.61 39.34 -4.06
C SER A 634 19.80 38.32 -4.84
N GLU A 635 18.71 38.77 -5.45
CA GLU A 635 17.82 37.94 -6.26
C GLU A 635 17.79 38.44 -7.72
N TYR A 636 17.81 37.48 -8.64
CA TYR A 636 17.78 37.73 -10.06
C TYR A 636 16.86 36.77 -10.77
N ASN A 637 15.97 37.26 -11.60
CA ASN A 637 15.18 36.46 -12.52
C ASN A 637 16.02 36.12 -13.75
N ILE A 638 16.11 34.83 -14.04
CA ILE A 638 16.87 34.30 -15.18
C ILE A 638 15.89 33.77 -16.21
N THR A 639 16.05 34.20 -17.45
CA THR A 639 15.30 33.75 -18.61
C THR A 639 16.26 33.32 -19.70
N GLU A 640 15.92 32.27 -20.43
CA GLU A 640 16.78 31.73 -21.52
C GLU A 640 17.11 32.78 -22.57
N GLU A 641 16.16 33.65 -22.87
CA GLU A 641 16.28 34.63 -23.98
C GLU A 641 17.18 35.81 -23.67
N PHE A 642 17.30 36.21 -22.39
CA PHE A 642 17.93 37.48 -22.03
C PHE A 642 19.06 37.38 -21.00
N THR A 643 19.30 36.23 -20.40
CA THR A 643 20.19 36.12 -19.26
C THR A 643 21.39 35.22 -19.52
N GLY A 644 22.39 35.73 -20.22
CA GLY A 644 23.68 35.03 -20.39
C GLY A 644 24.62 35.21 -19.20
N GLN A 645 24.51 36.34 -18.48
CA GLN A 645 25.28 36.62 -17.26
C GLN A 645 24.52 37.60 -16.36
N VAL A 646 24.79 37.48 -15.07
CA VAL A 646 24.21 38.30 -14.02
C VAL A 646 25.32 39.09 -13.35
N TYR A 647 25.15 40.43 -13.29
CA TYR A 647 26.02 41.31 -12.51
C TYR A 647 25.42 41.48 -11.11
N THR A 648 26.23 41.24 -10.09
CA THR A 648 25.84 41.35 -8.69
C THR A 648 26.88 42.17 -7.92
N ARG A 649 26.56 42.57 -6.70
CA ARG A 649 27.51 43.18 -5.77
C ARG A 649 27.22 42.62 -4.39
N ILE A 650 27.71 41.43 -4.16
CA ILE A 650 27.47 40.73 -2.89
C ILE A 650 28.79 40.46 -2.17
N ARG A 651 28.82 40.70 -0.86
CA ARG A 651 30.00 40.61 -0.02
C ARG A 651 29.61 39.88 1.28
N GLY A 652 30.33 38.86 1.61
CA GLY A 652 30.14 38.07 2.85
C GLY A 652 31.34 37.20 3.15
N ARG A 653 31.40 36.64 4.35
CA ARG A 653 32.42 35.64 4.71
C ARG A 653 32.17 34.31 4.05
N GLN A 654 30.89 33.93 3.94
CA GLN A 654 30.44 32.77 3.21
C GLN A 654 29.27 33.15 2.31
N MET A 655 29.06 32.33 1.30
CA MET A 655 27.99 32.48 0.32
C MET A 655 27.14 31.22 0.24
N ILE A 656 25.86 31.37 -0.04
CA ILE A 656 24.95 30.31 -0.42
C ILE A 656 24.34 30.65 -1.75
N PHE A 657 24.30 29.68 -2.63
CA PHE A 657 23.66 29.78 -3.93
C PHE A 657 22.34 28.96 -3.91
N LYS A 658 21.23 29.59 -4.27
CA LYS A 658 19.93 28.94 -4.41
C LYS A 658 19.35 29.22 -5.79
N MET A 659 18.82 28.16 -6.43
CA MET A 659 18.03 28.25 -7.65
C MET A 659 16.62 27.76 -7.35
N SER A 660 15.60 28.54 -7.75
CA SER A 660 14.21 28.20 -7.54
C SER A 660 13.35 28.56 -8.74
N ALA A 661 12.25 27.83 -8.94
CA ALA A 661 11.23 28.16 -9.91
C ALA A 661 9.83 27.96 -9.29
N ASN A 662 8.95 28.94 -9.53
CA ASN A 662 7.55 28.90 -9.08
C ASN A 662 6.66 29.56 -10.14
N LYS A 663 6.83 29.16 -11.40
CA LYS A 663 6.03 29.67 -12.53
C LYS A 663 5.45 28.51 -13.32
N ILE A 664 4.16 28.60 -13.65
CA ILE A 664 3.48 27.64 -14.50
C ILE A 664 4.22 27.48 -15.83
N GLY A 665 4.33 26.25 -16.30
CA GLY A 665 4.96 25.89 -17.56
C GLY A 665 6.48 25.92 -17.54
N THR A 666 7.12 26.13 -16.38
CA THR A 666 8.58 26.22 -16.28
C THR A 666 9.18 24.89 -15.80
N THR A 667 10.11 24.35 -16.58
CA THR A 667 11.11 23.38 -16.11
C THR A 667 12.51 23.95 -16.33
N TRP A 668 13.51 23.38 -15.67
CA TRP A 668 14.88 23.86 -15.74
C TRP A 668 15.88 22.74 -15.44
N GLN A 669 17.06 22.85 -16.02
CA GLN A 669 18.24 22.08 -15.67
C GLN A 669 19.39 23.03 -15.43
N LEU A 670 20.09 22.88 -14.32
CA LEU A 670 21.23 23.70 -13.93
C LEU A 670 22.52 22.94 -14.23
N GLY A 671 23.36 23.51 -15.08
CA GLY A 671 24.68 22.97 -15.40
C GLY A 671 25.75 23.36 -14.36
N ALA A 672 26.82 23.98 -14.81
CA ALA A 672 27.95 24.40 -13.97
C ALA A 672 27.98 25.94 -13.83
N PRO A 673 27.24 26.51 -12.86
CA PRO A 673 27.27 27.97 -12.65
C PRO A 673 28.70 28.44 -12.31
N ARG A 674 29.10 29.55 -12.89
CA ARG A 674 30.44 30.14 -12.73
C ARG A 674 30.33 31.48 -12.03
N PHE A 675 31.12 31.63 -10.96
CA PHE A 675 31.16 32.82 -10.14
C PHE A 675 32.50 33.54 -10.33
N ASN A 676 32.46 34.86 -10.55
CA ASN A 676 33.65 35.69 -10.46
C ASN A 676 33.85 36.08 -9.00
N ILE A 677 34.70 35.32 -8.31
CA ILE A 677 34.92 35.41 -6.85
C ILE A 677 36.28 36.05 -6.60
N ARG A 678 36.36 36.99 -5.68
CA ARG A 678 37.62 37.57 -5.23
C ARG A 678 37.62 37.85 -3.71
N PRO A 679 38.78 37.77 -3.06
CA PRO A 679 38.91 38.15 -1.65
C PRO A 679 38.76 39.69 -1.53
N ASP A 680 38.06 40.12 -0.47
CA ASP A 680 37.77 41.57 -0.24
C ASP A 680 38.07 41.95 1.23
N GLY A 681 39.31 41.67 1.64
CA GLY A 681 39.80 42.03 2.97
C GLY A 681 39.31 41.16 4.11
N ARG A 682 39.79 41.44 5.31
CA ARG A 682 39.42 40.71 6.54
C ARG A 682 38.37 41.42 7.38
N ARG A 683 38.04 42.69 7.09
CA ARG A 683 37.05 43.51 7.79
C ARG A 683 36.00 44.07 6.83
#